data_c27ac4afaebfeb1d4bf8ffcc5a00e9b7
#
_entry.id   c27ac4afaebfeb1d4bf8ffcc5a00e9b7
#
_cell.length_a   1.000
_cell.length_b   1.000
_cell.length_c   1.000
_cell.angle_alpha   90.00
_cell.angle_beta   90.00
_cell.angle_gamma   90.00
#
_symmetry.space_group_name_H-M   'P 1'
#
loop_
_entity.id
_entity.type
_entity.pdbx_description
1 polymer ?
#
loop_
_entity_poly.entity_id
_entity_poly.type
_entity_poly.pdbx_seq_one_letter_code
_entity_poly.pdbx_strand_id
1 'polypeptide(L)'
;MNIIFFFIFLLFSLLILRLGDMQIVKGEEYREMVRRTEKTYIQYPAPRGEIYDADYEKVVYNIPEKAIIYTPPLNPQPKDYYQLAERLNQFLTMNEEDIAEVKEKDLEEVWLQANAENAKLLTEEEYEKFSKKKLTAKEVLEIKKDRLTEDHLQEVDKNLAAIYKKLKEGIALTPSIIKNENVTDEEYAQISEHLASLPGVDVATDWKRGRNFGNTFWNILGKSTTSEEGIPREKVDYYRARGYSLNDRVGKSYLEELYDEVLQGRKEVVLAETNRKGEVVNTELVVPGETGKDIVLTIDMDFQAKVEQILEEEILRARQQRGAESLRSAFVVAMEPKTGYILAMAGRYYNVETGEFEDFTPGTFTTAYEAGSAVKGATVLAGFQTGVRKIGEVVRDEPMYLPGMNYPISSWKVLGNVNDLRALEQSSNVYMWKTVIEIMGGRYVPYRSLGYDPEKINLVRYYFAQFGLGVPTGIGFSNETAGVKGTDHRSYYQIGIGQLDTYTPIQLAQYVSTIANGGYRMKPQLVKEIREHNPNGDGPGRLLHTMDPVVLNRVDMTDEMIERVQYGFWLVTHSGTGRTMANEPYNPAGKTGTAQTGDRKHYNLSFVGYAPYEDPQIAISVIVPNAVKTGHSSSINMDISKRVFRSFFGIDE
;
A
#
# COMPACT_ATOMS: atom_id res chain seq x y z
N MET A 1 -77.97 53.42 -1.48
CA MET A 1 -77.25 52.88 -2.64
C MET A 1 -75.83 53.51 -2.83
N ASN A 2 -75.66 54.83 -2.72
CA ASN A 2 -74.38 55.50 -2.91
C ASN A 2 -73.32 55.19 -1.86
N ILE A 3 -73.61 54.86 -0.63
CA ILE A 3 -72.62 54.55 0.43
C ILE A 3 -71.94 53.19 0.15
N ILE A 4 -72.75 52.19 -0.26
CA ILE A 4 -72.19 50.86 -0.64
C ILE A 4 -71.30 50.95 -1.88
N PHE A 5 -71.67 51.73 -2.86
CA PHE A 5 -70.88 51.96 -4.05
C PHE A 5 -69.54 52.66 -3.71
N PHE A 6 -69.51 53.61 -2.81
CA PHE A 6 -68.32 54.27 -2.33
C PHE A 6 -67.38 53.29 -1.58
N PHE A 7 -67.93 52.41 -0.76
CA PHE A 7 -67.14 51.37 -0.07
C PHE A 7 -66.52 50.35 -1.03
N ILE A 8 -67.29 49.93 -2.04
CA ILE A 8 -66.77 49.03 -3.07
C ILE A 8 -65.67 49.72 -3.92
N PHE A 9 -65.88 50.98 -4.28
CA PHE A 9 -64.87 51.79 -4.98
C PHE A 9 -63.58 51.95 -4.14
N LEU A 10 -63.72 52.23 -2.86
CA LEU A 10 -62.56 52.34 -1.92
C LEU A 10 -61.80 51.04 -1.80
N LEU A 11 -62.50 49.90 -1.69
CA LEU A 11 -61.87 48.57 -1.65
C LEU A 11 -61.16 48.24 -2.95
N PHE A 12 -61.76 48.54 -4.09
CA PHE A 12 -61.09 48.33 -5.41
C PHE A 12 -59.87 49.27 -5.58
N SER A 13 -59.97 50.50 -5.14
CA SER A 13 -58.82 51.45 -5.19
C SER A 13 -57.68 50.97 -4.28
N LEU A 14 -57.98 50.45 -3.10
CA LEU A 14 -56.97 49.85 -2.20
C LEU A 14 -56.35 48.59 -2.78
N LEU A 15 -57.14 47.73 -3.46
CA LEU A 15 -56.65 46.57 -4.17
C LEU A 15 -55.70 46.94 -5.33
N ILE A 16 -56.09 47.96 -6.13
CA ILE A 16 -55.25 48.45 -7.23
C ILE A 16 -53.96 49.10 -6.73
N LEU A 17 -54.00 49.88 -5.64
CA LEU A 17 -52.83 50.44 -4.97
C LEU A 17 -51.91 49.33 -4.42
N ARG A 18 -52.46 48.31 -3.81
CA ARG A 18 -51.67 47.18 -3.32
C ARG A 18 -51.09 46.32 -4.44
N LEU A 19 -51.82 46.16 -5.56
CA LEU A 19 -51.31 45.48 -6.74
C LEU A 19 -50.17 46.29 -7.41
N GLY A 20 -50.31 47.61 -7.45
CA GLY A 20 -49.27 48.51 -7.93
C GLY A 20 -48.01 48.49 -7.04
N ASP A 21 -48.16 48.49 -5.72
CA ASP A 21 -47.06 48.35 -4.77
C ASP A 21 -46.37 46.98 -4.95
N MET A 22 -47.11 45.90 -5.11
CA MET A 22 -46.55 44.55 -5.33
C MET A 22 -45.86 44.40 -6.70
N GLN A 23 -46.42 45.00 -7.77
CA GLN A 23 -45.91 44.85 -9.12
C GLN A 23 -44.85 45.87 -9.53
N ILE A 24 -44.92 47.10 -9.05
CA ILE A 24 -44.07 48.23 -9.49
C ILE A 24 -42.98 48.51 -8.44
N VAL A 25 -43.33 48.62 -7.16
CA VAL A 25 -42.38 48.96 -6.09
C VAL A 25 -41.61 47.77 -5.60
N LYS A 26 -42.28 46.65 -5.42
CA LYS A 26 -41.69 45.39 -4.92
C LYS A 26 -41.47 44.32 -6.02
N GLY A 27 -41.80 44.66 -7.27
CA GLY A 27 -41.73 43.75 -8.38
C GLY A 27 -40.34 43.23 -8.66
N GLU A 28 -39.31 44.03 -8.46
CA GLU A 28 -37.91 43.66 -8.58
C GLU A 28 -37.49 42.78 -7.38
N GLU A 29 -37.88 43.13 -6.16
CA GLU A 29 -37.61 42.36 -4.94
C GLU A 29 -38.30 40.99 -4.99
N TYR A 30 -39.54 40.91 -5.52
CA TYR A 30 -40.21 39.61 -5.76
C TYR A 30 -39.62 38.83 -6.94
N ARG A 31 -39.09 39.52 -7.97
CA ARG A 31 -38.35 38.87 -9.06
C ARG A 31 -37.00 38.37 -8.56
N GLU A 32 -36.30 39.08 -7.69
CA GLU A 32 -35.08 38.63 -7.05
C GLU A 32 -35.36 37.47 -6.07
N MET A 33 -36.47 37.50 -5.27
CA MET A 33 -36.88 36.39 -4.47
C MET A 33 -37.29 35.15 -5.29
N VAL A 34 -37.86 35.38 -6.48
CA VAL A 34 -38.17 34.27 -7.45
C VAL A 34 -36.90 33.77 -8.16
N ARG A 35 -35.89 34.67 -8.33
CA ARG A 35 -34.56 34.39 -8.88
C ARG A 35 -33.53 34.02 -7.81
N ARG A 36 -33.91 33.79 -6.55
CA ARG A 36 -32.96 33.27 -5.56
C ARG A 36 -32.49 31.91 -6.04
N THR A 37 -31.42 31.96 -6.85
CA THR A 37 -30.52 30.87 -7.10
C THR A 37 -29.62 30.77 -5.88
N GLU A 38 -29.55 29.59 -5.29
CA GLU A 38 -28.51 29.31 -4.31
C GLU A 38 -27.23 29.05 -5.07
N LYS A 39 -26.12 29.64 -4.59
CA LYS A 39 -24.79 29.40 -5.16
C LYS A 39 -24.09 28.34 -4.33
N THR A 40 -23.61 27.32 -4.99
CA THR A 40 -22.85 26.24 -4.35
C THR A 40 -21.62 25.89 -5.16
N TYR A 41 -20.61 25.30 -4.52
CA TYR A 41 -19.41 24.84 -5.19
C TYR A 41 -19.52 23.36 -5.52
N ILE A 42 -19.29 23.01 -6.78
CA ILE A 42 -19.16 21.63 -7.26
C ILE A 42 -17.69 21.38 -7.55
N GLN A 43 -17.19 20.25 -7.11
CA GLN A 43 -15.79 19.85 -7.28
C GLN A 43 -15.70 18.65 -8.23
N TYR A 44 -14.90 18.79 -9.29
CA TYR A 44 -14.61 17.69 -10.20
C TYR A 44 -13.24 17.09 -9.88
N PRO A 45 -13.09 15.75 -9.90
CA PRO A 45 -11.82 15.11 -9.62
C PRO A 45 -10.78 15.47 -10.69
N ALA A 46 -9.52 15.55 -10.28
CA ALA A 46 -8.39 15.71 -11.18
C ALA A 46 -7.55 14.41 -11.24
N PRO A 47 -6.78 14.20 -12.32
CA PRO A 47 -5.88 13.05 -12.43
C PRO A 47 -4.85 13.04 -11.30
N ARG A 48 -4.48 11.84 -10.85
CA ARG A 48 -3.37 11.68 -9.90
C ARG A 48 -2.04 11.86 -10.61
N GLY A 49 -1.00 12.25 -9.89
CA GLY A 49 0.37 12.27 -10.39
C GLY A 49 0.83 10.90 -10.87
N GLU A 50 1.80 10.87 -11.74
CA GLU A 50 2.41 9.66 -12.30
C GLU A 50 3.57 9.19 -11.44
N ILE A 51 3.96 7.92 -11.58
CA ILE A 51 5.10 7.31 -10.88
C ILE A 51 6.13 6.92 -11.93
N TYR A 52 7.34 7.38 -11.75
CA TYR A 52 8.50 7.08 -12.59
C TYR A 52 9.52 6.25 -11.81
N ASP A 53 10.30 5.46 -12.50
CA ASP A 53 11.44 4.76 -11.93
C ASP A 53 12.70 5.65 -11.81
N ALA A 54 13.83 5.03 -11.43
CA ALA A 54 15.10 5.73 -11.26
C ALA A 54 15.64 6.37 -12.55
N ASP A 55 15.32 5.81 -13.72
CA ASP A 55 15.73 6.26 -15.05
C ASP A 55 14.68 7.09 -15.78
N TYR A 56 13.64 7.52 -15.04
CA TYR A 56 12.52 8.33 -15.53
C TYR A 56 11.62 7.61 -16.54
N GLU A 57 11.58 6.28 -16.52
CA GLU A 57 10.57 5.52 -17.24
C GLU A 57 9.25 5.50 -16.48
N LYS A 58 8.13 5.62 -17.22
CA LYS A 58 6.81 5.61 -16.58
C LYS A 58 6.48 4.23 -16.03
N VAL A 59 6.27 4.15 -14.73
CA VAL A 59 5.82 2.93 -14.04
C VAL A 59 4.32 2.89 -13.89
N VAL A 60 3.71 3.98 -13.38
CA VAL A 60 2.26 4.12 -13.23
C VAL A 60 1.83 5.44 -13.88
N TYR A 61 0.82 5.38 -14.71
CA TYR A 61 0.33 6.53 -15.48
C TYR A 61 -1.20 6.55 -15.51
N ASN A 62 -1.78 7.62 -16.07
CA ASN A 62 -3.22 7.77 -16.18
C ASN A 62 -3.67 7.44 -17.62
N ILE A 63 -4.64 6.56 -17.74
CA ILE A 63 -5.33 6.25 -19.00
C ILE A 63 -6.64 7.01 -18.98
N PRO A 64 -6.88 7.94 -19.92
CA PRO A 64 -8.17 8.62 -20.00
C PRO A 64 -9.25 7.65 -20.49
N GLU A 65 -10.37 7.64 -19.80
CA GLU A 65 -11.55 6.84 -20.16
C GLU A 65 -12.78 7.75 -20.26
N LYS A 66 -13.69 7.46 -21.16
CA LYS A 66 -14.97 8.16 -21.24
C LYS A 66 -15.82 7.80 -20.04
N ALA A 67 -16.46 8.79 -19.44
CA ALA A 67 -17.35 8.58 -18.31
C ALA A 67 -18.69 9.29 -18.51
N ILE A 68 -19.73 8.65 -18.03
CA ILE A 68 -21.05 9.25 -17.83
C ILE A 68 -21.16 9.54 -16.34
N ILE A 69 -21.40 10.79 -16.01
CA ILE A 69 -21.47 11.26 -14.61
C ILE A 69 -22.85 11.82 -14.31
N TYR A 70 -23.20 11.82 -13.04
CA TYR A 70 -24.44 12.42 -12.53
C TYR A 70 -24.16 13.27 -11.31
N THR A 71 -24.66 14.51 -11.29
CA THR A 71 -24.63 15.42 -10.16
C THR A 71 -26.05 15.53 -9.60
N PRO A 72 -26.37 14.82 -8.49
CA PRO A 72 -27.69 14.88 -7.90
C PRO A 72 -28.05 16.28 -7.43
N PRO A 73 -29.31 16.77 -7.57
CA PRO A 73 -29.76 17.99 -6.93
C PRO A 73 -29.78 17.84 -5.40
N LEU A 74 -30.07 18.94 -4.66
CA LEU A 74 -30.06 18.93 -3.18
C LEU A 74 -31.04 17.95 -2.53
N ASN A 75 -32.24 17.79 -3.11
CA ASN A 75 -33.30 16.96 -2.53
C ASN A 75 -34.04 16.14 -3.61
N PRO A 76 -33.35 15.21 -4.28
CA PRO A 76 -33.99 14.40 -5.32
C PRO A 76 -35.00 13.42 -4.72
N GLN A 77 -36.10 13.22 -5.42
CA GLN A 77 -37.14 12.27 -5.01
C GLN A 77 -36.96 10.93 -5.74
N PRO A 78 -37.38 9.79 -5.17
CA PRO A 78 -37.29 8.49 -5.84
C PRO A 78 -37.89 8.48 -7.27
N LYS A 79 -38.95 9.25 -7.50
CA LYS A 79 -39.58 9.42 -8.82
C LYS A 79 -38.65 10.11 -9.82
N ASP A 80 -37.84 11.07 -9.36
CA ASP A 80 -36.92 11.81 -10.23
C ASP A 80 -35.81 10.88 -10.74
N TYR A 81 -35.25 10.05 -9.84
CA TYR A 81 -34.27 9.02 -10.19
C TYR A 81 -34.84 8.00 -11.19
N TYR A 82 -36.07 7.53 -10.96
CA TYR A 82 -36.73 6.57 -11.85
C TYR A 82 -36.93 7.14 -13.26
N GLN A 83 -37.48 8.36 -13.38
CA GLN A 83 -37.69 9.01 -14.67
C GLN A 83 -36.39 9.29 -15.40
N LEU A 84 -35.33 9.64 -14.68
CA LEU A 84 -34.02 9.83 -15.27
C LEU A 84 -33.40 8.49 -15.73
N ALA A 85 -33.51 7.44 -14.89
CA ALA A 85 -33.05 6.10 -15.25
C ALA A 85 -33.77 5.55 -16.49
N GLU A 86 -35.08 5.77 -16.59
CA GLU A 86 -35.89 5.35 -17.75
C GLU A 86 -35.44 6.02 -19.07
N ARG A 87 -35.05 7.31 -18.99
CA ARG A 87 -34.48 8.02 -20.14
C ARG A 87 -33.10 7.54 -20.48
N LEU A 88 -32.20 7.38 -19.48
CA LEU A 88 -30.84 6.88 -19.67
C LEU A 88 -30.81 5.45 -20.21
N ASN A 89 -31.77 4.59 -19.81
CA ASN A 89 -31.89 3.22 -20.27
C ASN A 89 -32.08 3.11 -21.78
N GLN A 90 -32.47 4.20 -22.45
CA GLN A 90 -32.59 4.23 -23.91
C GLN A 90 -31.23 4.35 -24.63
N PHE A 91 -30.22 4.84 -23.96
CA PHE A 91 -28.92 5.20 -24.52
C PHE A 91 -27.75 4.47 -23.86
N LEU A 92 -27.94 3.91 -22.66
CA LEU A 92 -26.88 3.40 -21.80
C LEU A 92 -27.12 1.94 -21.44
N THR A 93 -26.15 1.08 -21.72
CA THR A 93 -26.12 -0.31 -21.26
C THR A 93 -25.06 -0.47 -20.17
N MET A 94 -25.48 -0.86 -18.98
CA MET A 94 -24.57 -1.09 -17.85
C MET A 94 -23.73 -2.36 -18.06
N ASN A 95 -22.57 -2.42 -17.40
CA ASN A 95 -21.71 -3.58 -17.46
C ASN A 95 -22.35 -4.79 -16.76
N GLU A 96 -21.97 -6.00 -17.14
CA GLU A 96 -22.49 -7.24 -16.53
C GLU A 96 -22.27 -7.27 -15.01
N GLU A 97 -21.16 -6.73 -14.54
CA GLU A 97 -20.83 -6.63 -13.12
C GLU A 97 -21.81 -5.72 -12.37
N ASP A 98 -22.10 -4.52 -12.89
CA ASP A 98 -23.08 -3.60 -12.33
C ASP A 98 -24.48 -4.21 -12.28
N ILE A 99 -24.86 -4.94 -13.34
CA ILE A 99 -26.14 -5.65 -13.40
C ILE A 99 -26.20 -6.78 -12.37
N ALA A 100 -25.09 -7.51 -12.16
CA ALA A 100 -25.00 -8.58 -11.18
C ALA A 100 -25.06 -8.07 -9.73
N GLU A 101 -24.68 -6.84 -9.50
CA GLU A 101 -24.77 -6.18 -8.18
C GLU A 101 -26.18 -5.70 -7.81
N VAL A 102 -27.16 -5.75 -8.73
CA VAL A 102 -28.55 -5.37 -8.46
C VAL A 102 -29.17 -6.37 -7.50
N LYS A 103 -29.62 -5.88 -6.36
CA LYS A 103 -30.26 -6.68 -5.32
C LYS A 103 -31.79 -6.67 -5.47
N GLU A 104 -32.45 -7.63 -4.86
CA GLU A 104 -33.90 -7.74 -4.82
C GLU A 104 -34.56 -6.43 -4.39
N LYS A 105 -34.02 -5.77 -3.38
CA LYS A 105 -34.49 -4.46 -2.91
C LYS A 105 -34.47 -3.37 -4.00
N ASP A 106 -33.49 -3.39 -4.89
CA ASP A 106 -33.36 -2.39 -5.96
C ASP A 106 -34.45 -2.66 -7.01
N LEU A 107 -34.73 -3.92 -7.31
CA LEU A 107 -35.83 -4.33 -8.20
C LEU A 107 -37.21 -3.94 -7.62
N GLU A 108 -37.43 -4.17 -6.32
CA GLU A 108 -38.64 -3.74 -5.60
C GLU A 108 -38.87 -2.24 -5.75
N GLU A 109 -37.83 -1.43 -5.49
CA GLU A 109 -37.94 0.02 -5.59
C GLU A 109 -38.27 0.48 -7.00
N VAL A 110 -37.61 -0.07 -8.02
CA VAL A 110 -37.89 0.26 -9.43
C VAL A 110 -39.31 -0.15 -9.83
N TRP A 111 -39.75 -1.37 -9.46
CA TRP A 111 -41.11 -1.82 -9.74
C TRP A 111 -42.16 -0.91 -9.09
N LEU A 112 -41.91 -0.49 -7.83
CA LEU A 112 -42.82 0.41 -7.09
C LEU A 112 -42.89 1.79 -7.75
N GLN A 113 -41.79 2.33 -8.28
CA GLN A 113 -41.81 3.61 -9.00
C GLN A 113 -42.52 3.49 -10.35
N ALA A 114 -42.29 2.44 -11.11
CA ALA A 114 -42.97 2.15 -12.36
C ALA A 114 -44.52 2.03 -12.18
N ASN A 115 -44.94 1.53 -11.04
CA ASN A 115 -46.34 1.28 -10.71
C ASN A 115 -46.89 2.26 -9.61
N ALA A 116 -46.25 3.42 -9.44
CA ALA A 116 -46.62 4.38 -8.36
C ALA A 116 -48.07 4.86 -8.48
N GLU A 117 -48.51 5.17 -9.70
CA GLU A 117 -49.86 5.71 -9.97
C GLU A 117 -50.92 4.61 -10.19
N ASN A 118 -50.48 3.35 -10.33
CA ASN A 118 -51.42 2.22 -10.50
C ASN A 118 -51.89 1.67 -9.17
N ALA A 119 -53.21 1.39 -9.08
CA ALA A 119 -53.81 0.71 -7.93
C ALA A 119 -53.39 -0.77 -7.79
N LYS A 120 -52.46 -1.25 -8.62
CA LYS A 120 -51.90 -2.60 -8.50
C LYS A 120 -51.47 -2.86 -7.05
N LEU A 121 -51.77 -4.01 -6.54
CA LEU A 121 -51.50 -4.46 -5.20
C LEU A 121 -52.32 -3.75 -4.06
N LEU A 122 -53.21 -2.82 -4.38
CA LEU A 122 -54.18 -2.27 -3.41
C LEU A 122 -55.55 -2.88 -3.66
N THR A 123 -56.28 -3.13 -2.56
CA THR A 123 -57.73 -3.46 -2.65
C THR A 123 -58.53 -2.18 -2.94
N GLU A 124 -59.75 -2.32 -3.47
CA GLU A 124 -60.63 -1.17 -3.71
C GLU A 124 -60.83 -0.32 -2.46
N GLU A 125 -60.98 -0.96 -1.30
CA GLU A 125 -61.13 -0.28 0.00
C GLU A 125 -59.92 0.51 0.43
N GLU A 126 -58.69 -0.04 0.22
CA GLU A 126 -57.42 0.64 0.52
C GLU A 126 -57.19 1.81 -0.43
N TYR A 127 -57.51 1.65 -1.71
CA TYR A 127 -57.42 2.72 -2.71
C TYR A 127 -58.39 3.85 -2.38
N GLU A 128 -59.62 3.52 -1.95
CA GLU A 128 -60.61 4.51 -1.49
C GLU A 128 -60.14 5.23 -0.19
N LYS A 129 -59.53 4.50 0.75
CA LYS A 129 -58.92 5.10 1.94
C LYS A 129 -57.76 6.04 1.58
N PHE A 130 -56.90 5.68 0.64
CA PHE A 130 -55.83 6.51 0.16
C PHE A 130 -56.36 7.76 -0.55
N SER A 131 -57.29 7.63 -1.47
CA SER A 131 -57.91 8.75 -2.19
C SER A 131 -58.61 9.74 -1.23
N LYS A 132 -59.20 9.26 -0.11
CA LYS A 132 -59.79 10.05 0.97
C LYS A 132 -58.76 10.55 2.01
N LYS A 133 -57.44 10.42 1.75
CA LYS A 133 -56.34 10.80 2.67
C LYS A 133 -56.43 10.14 4.06
N LYS A 134 -57.03 8.97 4.18
CA LYS A 134 -57.07 8.15 5.38
C LYS A 134 -55.89 7.20 5.52
N LEU A 135 -55.15 6.96 4.44
CA LEU A 135 -53.86 6.29 4.40
C LEU A 135 -52.82 7.28 3.89
N THR A 136 -51.63 7.26 4.47
CA THR A 136 -50.49 8.04 4.01
C THR A 136 -49.80 7.35 2.85
N ALA A 137 -49.07 8.09 2.03
CA ALA A 137 -48.25 7.51 0.94
C ALA A 137 -47.25 6.47 1.48
N LYS A 138 -46.72 6.64 2.69
CA LYS A 138 -45.82 5.70 3.35
C LYS A 138 -46.50 4.38 3.67
N GLU A 139 -47.69 4.40 4.25
CA GLU A 139 -48.46 3.19 4.56
C GLU A 139 -48.87 2.44 3.27
N VAL A 140 -49.25 3.17 2.23
CA VAL A 140 -49.51 2.57 0.89
C VAL A 140 -48.25 1.88 0.33
N LEU A 141 -47.11 2.50 0.49
CA LEU A 141 -45.82 1.94 0.01
C LEU A 141 -45.50 0.64 0.77
N GLU A 142 -45.69 0.60 2.09
CA GLU A 142 -45.45 -0.60 2.92
C GLU A 142 -46.44 -1.73 2.53
N ILE A 143 -47.74 -1.42 2.34
CA ILE A 143 -48.72 -2.40 1.87
C ILE A 143 -48.33 -2.99 0.50
N LYS A 144 -47.88 -2.14 -0.43
CA LYS A 144 -47.43 -2.59 -1.75
C LYS A 144 -46.18 -3.47 -1.65
N LYS A 145 -45.23 -3.11 -0.81
CA LYS A 145 -44.01 -3.91 -0.58
C LYS A 145 -44.30 -5.31 -0.07
N ASP A 146 -45.16 -5.42 0.93
CA ASP A 146 -45.54 -6.71 1.52
C ASP A 146 -46.28 -7.64 0.55
N ARG A 147 -46.78 -7.11 -0.57
CA ARG A 147 -47.53 -7.87 -1.60
C ARG A 147 -46.73 -8.10 -2.86
N LEU A 148 -45.48 -7.64 -2.96
CA LEU A 148 -44.64 -7.96 -4.07
C LEU A 148 -44.35 -9.46 -4.09
N THR A 149 -44.34 -10.01 -5.29
CA THR A 149 -43.98 -11.41 -5.55
C THR A 149 -42.78 -11.48 -6.47
N GLU A 150 -42.15 -12.65 -6.54
CA GLU A 150 -41.01 -12.88 -7.42
C GLU A 150 -41.34 -12.61 -8.89
N ASP A 151 -42.58 -12.91 -9.33
CA ASP A 151 -43.03 -12.62 -10.70
C ASP A 151 -42.99 -11.12 -11.01
N HIS A 152 -43.38 -10.26 -10.05
CA HIS A 152 -43.30 -8.81 -10.22
C HIS A 152 -41.86 -8.31 -10.38
N LEU A 153 -40.91 -8.94 -9.67
CA LEU A 153 -39.50 -8.56 -9.74
C LEU A 153 -38.86 -9.02 -11.06
N GLN A 154 -39.35 -10.13 -11.64
CA GLN A 154 -38.89 -10.61 -12.94
C GLN A 154 -39.34 -9.72 -14.12
N GLU A 155 -40.41 -8.91 -13.92
CA GLU A 155 -40.85 -7.92 -14.91
C GLU A 155 -39.91 -6.72 -15.03
N VAL A 156 -39.01 -6.49 -14.05
CA VAL A 156 -38.15 -5.31 -14.00
C VAL A 156 -36.94 -5.50 -14.93
N ASP A 157 -36.71 -4.53 -15.80
CA ASP A 157 -35.48 -4.46 -16.58
C ASP A 157 -34.28 -4.25 -15.66
N LYS A 158 -33.37 -5.21 -15.64
CA LYS A 158 -32.17 -5.18 -14.78
C LYS A 158 -31.21 -4.06 -15.15
N ASN A 159 -31.12 -3.68 -16.44
CA ASN A 159 -30.32 -2.53 -16.85
C ASN A 159 -30.86 -1.23 -16.27
N LEU A 160 -32.18 -1.02 -16.34
CA LEU A 160 -32.87 0.11 -15.72
C LEU A 160 -32.62 0.13 -14.21
N ALA A 161 -32.69 -1.03 -13.54
CA ALA A 161 -32.47 -1.13 -12.11
C ALA A 161 -31.01 -0.81 -11.72
N ALA A 162 -30.03 -1.22 -12.50
CA ALA A 162 -28.62 -0.86 -12.30
C ALA A 162 -28.39 0.65 -12.44
N ILE A 163 -28.94 1.28 -13.47
CA ILE A 163 -28.89 2.74 -13.66
C ILE A 163 -29.56 3.46 -12.48
N TYR A 164 -30.76 3.04 -12.07
CA TYR A 164 -31.48 3.62 -10.92
C TYR A 164 -30.67 3.55 -9.64
N LYS A 165 -30.06 2.39 -9.37
CA LYS A 165 -29.17 2.19 -8.20
C LYS A 165 -28.02 3.19 -8.22
N LYS A 166 -27.28 3.30 -9.33
CA LYS A 166 -26.15 4.24 -9.48
C LYS A 166 -26.55 5.70 -9.29
N LEU A 167 -27.69 6.12 -9.86
CA LEU A 167 -28.23 7.47 -9.66
C LEU A 167 -28.56 7.76 -8.20
N LYS A 168 -29.14 6.79 -7.48
CA LYS A 168 -29.55 6.91 -6.10
C LYS A 168 -28.37 6.92 -5.11
N GLU A 169 -27.28 6.25 -5.43
CA GLU A 169 -26.05 6.22 -4.64
C GLU A 169 -25.28 7.54 -4.70
N GLY A 170 -25.60 8.42 -5.66
CA GLY A 170 -24.97 9.73 -5.82
C GLY A 170 -25.15 10.64 -4.61
N ILE A 171 -24.12 11.40 -4.28
CA ILE A 171 -24.09 12.38 -3.20
C ILE A 171 -24.58 13.73 -3.74
N ALA A 172 -25.50 14.39 -3.03
CA ALA A 172 -26.06 15.67 -3.45
C ALA A 172 -24.95 16.68 -3.80
N LEU A 173 -25.09 17.32 -4.96
CA LEU A 173 -24.16 18.33 -5.51
C LEU A 173 -22.71 17.83 -5.67
N THR A 174 -22.53 16.53 -5.75
CA THR A 174 -21.21 15.91 -5.98
C THR A 174 -21.29 15.05 -7.24
N PRO A 175 -20.45 15.28 -8.26
CA PRO A 175 -20.40 14.44 -9.44
C PRO A 175 -20.06 13.00 -9.04
N SER A 176 -20.89 12.06 -9.48
CA SER A 176 -20.72 10.63 -9.24
C SER A 176 -20.71 9.90 -10.60
N ILE A 177 -19.89 8.88 -10.73
CA ILE A 177 -19.79 8.09 -11.96
C ILE A 177 -20.99 7.16 -12.05
N ILE A 178 -21.71 7.21 -13.19
CA ILE A 178 -22.74 6.21 -13.54
C ILE A 178 -22.05 5.03 -14.23
N LYS A 179 -21.24 5.32 -15.26
CA LYS A 179 -20.48 4.33 -16.04
C LYS A 179 -19.19 4.98 -16.54
N ASN A 180 -18.06 4.30 -16.39
CA ASN A 180 -16.74 4.72 -16.89
C ASN A 180 -15.96 3.58 -17.55
N GLU A 181 -16.41 2.34 -17.42
CA GLU A 181 -15.82 1.19 -18.10
C GLU A 181 -16.65 0.78 -19.30
N ASN A 182 -15.98 0.49 -20.43
CA ASN A 182 -16.60 0.08 -21.68
C ASN A 182 -17.68 1.06 -22.21
N VAL A 183 -17.52 2.37 -21.95
CA VAL A 183 -18.38 3.39 -22.55
C VAL A 183 -18.05 3.49 -24.03
N THR A 184 -19.02 3.12 -24.88
CA THR A 184 -18.84 3.15 -26.33
C THR A 184 -18.88 4.58 -26.86
N ASP A 185 -18.31 4.81 -28.06
CA ASP A 185 -18.39 6.10 -28.74
C ASP A 185 -19.84 6.51 -29.01
N GLU A 186 -20.71 5.54 -29.28
CA GLU A 186 -22.11 5.74 -29.54
C GLU A 186 -22.89 6.16 -28.30
N GLU A 187 -22.71 5.47 -27.17
CA GLU A 187 -23.30 5.85 -25.86
C GLU A 187 -22.89 7.27 -25.48
N TYR A 188 -21.59 7.58 -25.58
CA TYR A 188 -21.04 8.90 -25.23
C TYR A 188 -21.62 10.01 -26.11
N ALA A 189 -21.71 9.77 -27.42
CA ALA A 189 -22.27 10.75 -28.37
C ALA A 189 -23.77 10.96 -28.14
N GLN A 190 -24.56 9.87 -28.04
CA GLN A 190 -26.01 9.95 -27.82
C GLN A 190 -26.36 10.69 -26.52
N ILE A 191 -25.65 10.40 -25.42
CA ILE A 191 -25.87 11.09 -24.14
C ILE A 191 -25.48 12.57 -24.27
N SER A 192 -24.35 12.88 -24.93
CA SER A 192 -23.92 14.27 -25.17
C SER A 192 -24.95 15.09 -25.94
N GLU A 193 -25.59 14.50 -26.93
CA GLU A 193 -26.64 15.16 -27.71
C GLU A 193 -27.94 15.38 -26.92
N HIS A 194 -28.19 14.55 -25.90
CA HIS A 194 -29.44 14.56 -25.14
C HIS A 194 -29.33 15.18 -23.74
N LEU A 195 -28.20 15.80 -23.38
CA LEU A 195 -27.97 16.39 -22.05
C LEU A 195 -29.09 17.34 -21.59
N ALA A 196 -29.69 18.11 -22.51
CA ALA A 196 -30.81 19.00 -22.19
C ALA A 196 -32.05 18.27 -21.64
N SER A 197 -32.22 16.98 -21.94
CA SER A 197 -33.31 16.11 -21.46
C SER A 197 -32.91 15.24 -20.25
N LEU A 198 -31.64 15.26 -19.85
CA LEU A 198 -31.04 14.43 -18.81
C LEU A 198 -30.51 15.30 -17.66
N PRO A 199 -31.39 15.85 -16.81
CA PRO A 199 -30.99 16.82 -15.79
C PRO A 199 -29.96 16.24 -14.81
N GLY A 200 -28.83 16.96 -14.65
CA GLY A 200 -27.72 16.56 -13.78
C GLY A 200 -26.77 15.52 -14.37
N VAL A 201 -27.10 14.92 -15.53
CA VAL A 201 -26.17 14.02 -16.24
C VAL A 201 -25.22 14.87 -17.10
N ASP A 202 -23.98 14.45 -17.16
CA ASP A 202 -22.97 15.04 -18.04
C ASP A 202 -22.01 13.95 -18.52
N VAL A 203 -21.21 14.27 -19.51
CA VAL A 203 -20.12 13.45 -20.02
C VAL A 203 -18.80 14.03 -19.58
N ALA A 204 -17.90 13.15 -19.15
CA ALA A 204 -16.61 13.56 -18.59
C ALA A 204 -15.48 12.62 -19.04
N THR A 205 -14.26 13.01 -18.76
CA THR A 205 -13.11 12.12 -18.80
C THR A 205 -12.82 11.62 -17.39
N ASP A 206 -12.81 10.32 -17.22
CA ASP A 206 -12.28 9.66 -16.02
C ASP A 206 -10.88 9.11 -16.29
N TRP A 207 -10.19 8.64 -15.25
CA TRP A 207 -8.81 8.23 -15.32
C TRP A 207 -8.61 6.87 -14.65
N LYS A 208 -8.08 5.92 -15.41
CA LYS A 208 -7.66 4.61 -14.90
C LYS A 208 -6.15 4.56 -14.73
N ARG A 209 -5.68 3.89 -13.67
CA ARG A 209 -4.24 3.69 -13.46
C ARG A 209 -3.72 2.59 -14.39
N GLY A 210 -2.89 2.98 -15.34
CA GLY A 210 -2.12 2.09 -16.21
C GLY A 210 -0.74 1.78 -15.64
N ARG A 211 -0.09 0.72 -16.17
CA ARG A 211 1.23 0.25 -15.74
C ARG A 211 2.01 -0.30 -16.93
N ASN A 212 3.31 0.06 -17.01
CA ASN A 212 4.18 -0.40 -18.08
C ASN A 212 4.90 -1.72 -17.76
N PHE A 213 5.15 -2.02 -16.48
CA PHE A 213 5.94 -3.18 -16.05
C PHE A 213 5.07 -4.34 -15.53
N GLY A 214 3.81 -4.43 -15.96
CA GLY A 214 2.91 -5.51 -15.61
C GLY A 214 2.76 -5.68 -14.09
N ASN A 215 3.12 -6.86 -13.57
CA ASN A 215 3.04 -7.19 -12.15
C ASN A 215 4.33 -6.97 -11.37
N THR A 216 5.40 -6.47 -12.01
CA THR A 216 6.66 -6.17 -11.34
C THR A 216 6.47 -5.09 -10.29
N PHE A 217 6.92 -5.36 -9.06
CA PHE A 217 6.84 -4.46 -7.90
C PHE A 217 5.41 -4.01 -7.52
N TRP A 218 4.41 -4.69 -8.06
CA TRP A 218 3.02 -4.26 -8.03
C TRP A 218 2.46 -3.99 -6.63
N ASN A 219 2.70 -4.90 -5.69
CA ASN A 219 2.13 -4.75 -4.35
C ASN A 219 2.69 -3.51 -3.63
N ILE A 220 3.94 -3.11 -3.90
CA ILE A 220 4.56 -1.95 -3.27
C ILE A 220 4.15 -0.63 -3.94
N LEU A 221 3.92 -0.62 -5.24
CA LEU A 221 3.32 0.54 -5.91
C LEU A 221 1.98 0.87 -5.27
N GLY A 222 1.23 -0.14 -4.87
CA GLY A 222 -0.04 0.00 -4.17
C GLY A 222 -1.21 0.25 -5.12
N LYS A 223 -2.35 0.55 -4.51
CA LYS A 223 -3.61 0.82 -5.21
C LYS A 223 -4.25 2.09 -4.66
N SER A 224 -5.00 2.78 -5.50
CA SER A 224 -6.00 3.77 -5.08
C SER A 224 -7.37 3.11 -4.89
N THR A 225 -8.24 3.74 -4.14
CA THR A 225 -9.67 3.36 -4.11
C THR A 225 -10.32 3.72 -5.44
N THR A 226 -11.45 3.06 -5.74
CA THR A 226 -12.36 3.51 -6.80
C THR A 226 -13.23 4.65 -6.30
N SER A 227 -13.94 5.36 -7.18
CA SER A 227 -14.92 6.39 -6.78
C SER A 227 -16.12 5.82 -6.01
N GLU A 228 -16.41 4.54 -6.18
CA GLU A 228 -17.47 3.81 -5.47
C GLU A 228 -17.02 3.41 -4.07
N GLU A 229 -15.78 2.93 -3.92
CA GLU A 229 -15.18 2.69 -2.61
C GLU A 229 -15.02 3.99 -1.82
N GLY A 230 -14.61 5.07 -2.50
CA GLY A 230 -14.36 6.39 -1.92
C GLY A 230 -13.34 6.36 -0.78
N ILE A 231 -13.53 7.22 0.20
CA ILE A 231 -12.66 7.34 1.36
C ILE A 231 -12.92 6.16 2.33
N PRO A 232 -11.88 5.43 2.81
CA PRO A 232 -12.02 4.40 3.83
C PRO A 232 -12.68 4.93 5.11
N ARG A 233 -13.63 4.18 5.67
CA ARG A 233 -14.46 4.61 6.83
C ARG A 233 -13.62 5.06 8.02
N GLU A 234 -12.52 4.38 8.30
CA GLU A 234 -11.61 4.67 9.40
C GLU A 234 -10.80 5.95 9.20
N LYS A 235 -10.74 6.49 7.98
CA LYS A 235 -9.99 7.71 7.62
C LYS A 235 -10.86 8.89 7.19
N VAL A 236 -12.18 8.78 7.31
CA VAL A 236 -13.12 9.81 6.84
C VAL A 236 -12.82 11.17 7.46
N ASP A 237 -12.62 11.26 8.76
CA ASP A 237 -12.34 12.52 9.44
C ASP A 237 -11.02 13.15 8.99
N TYR A 238 -10.00 12.32 8.76
CA TYR A 238 -8.70 12.75 8.26
C TYR A 238 -8.80 13.40 6.88
N TYR A 239 -9.48 12.74 5.95
CA TYR A 239 -9.61 13.22 4.57
C TYR A 239 -10.59 14.40 4.45
N ARG A 240 -11.73 14.36 5.17
CA ARG A 240 -12.69 15.48 5.18
C ARG A 240 -12.08 16.76 5.72
N ALA A 241 -11.25 16.70 6.76
CA ALA A 241 -10.52 17.86 7.28
C ALA A 241 -9.56 18.48 6.24
N ARG A 242 -9.20 17.72 5.18
CA ARG A 242 -8.34 18.14 4.06
C ARG A 242 -9.13 18.52 2.80
N GLY A 243 -10.47 18.59 2.87
CA GLY A 243 -11.31 19.01 1.75
C GLY A 243 -11.68 17.90 0.77
N TYR A 244 -11.47 16.62 1.13
CA TYR A 244 -11.88 15.51 0.29
C TYR A 244 -13.38 15.26 0.39
N SER A 245 -14.00 14.86 -0.71
CA SER A 245 -15.36 14.35 -0.80
C SER A 245 -15.38 12.86 -0.48
N LEU A 246 -16.54 12.32 -0.04
CA LEU A 246 -16.63 10.92 0.39
C LEU A 246 -16.32 9.91 -0.73
N ASN A 247 -16.60 10.28 -1.99
CA ASN A 247 -16.34 9.48 -3.19
C ASN A 247 -14.98 9.77 -3.84
N ASP A 248 -14.11 10.53 -3.20
CA ASP A 248 -12.77 10.79 -3.74
C ASP A 248 -11.93 9.52 -3.71
N ARG A 249 -11.16 9.33 -4.76
CA ARG A 249 -10.16 8.28 -4.84
C ARG A 249 -8.94 8.68 -4.03
N VAL A 250 -8.54 7.83 -3.10
CA VAL A 250 -7.37 8.03 -2.25
C VAL A 250 -6.45 6.82 -2.31
N GLY A 251 -5.20 6.99 -1.95
CA GLY A 251 -4.26 5.88 -1.84
C GLY A 251 -4.73 4.87 -0.77
N LYS A 252 -4.84 3.59 -1.18
CA LYS A 252 -5.35 2.48 -0.34
C LYS A 252 -4.23 1.68 0.31
N SER A 253 -3.05 1.63 -0.32
CA SER A 253 -1.91 0.84 0.16
C SER A 253 -0.57 1.38 -0.31
N TYR A 254 0.45 1.15 0.47
CA TYR A 254 1.89 1.36 0.21
C TYR A 254 2.24 2.72 -0.41
N LEU A 255 2.87 2.78 -1.60
CA LEU A 255 3.31 4.05 -2.19
C LEU A 255 2.14 4.97 -2.55
N GLU A 256 1.06 4.44 -3.12
CA GLU A 256 -0.15 5.23 -3.41
C GLU A 256 -0.76 5.83 -2.14
N GLU A 257 -0.71 5.11 -0.99
CA GLU A 257 -1.18 5.61 0.30
C GLU A 257 -0.17 6.56 0.96
N LEU A 258 1.11 6.18 0.97
CA LEU A 258 2.16 6.95 1.64
C LEU A 258 2.37 8.33 1.00
N TYR A 259 2.20 8.43 -0.32
CA TYR A 259 2.35 9.66 -1.09
C TYR A 259 1.01 10.20 -1.61
N ASP A 260 -0.12 9.84 -0.97
CA ASP A 260 -1.45 10.27 -1.41
C ASP A 260 -1.57 11.79 -1.55
N GLU A 261 -1.08 12.56 -0.57
CA GLU A 261 -1.13 14.05 -0.60
C GLU A 261 -0.30 14.65 -1.75
N VAL A 262 0.73 13.95 -2.22
CA VAL A 262 1.57 14.37 -3.34
C VAL A 262 0.93 14.00 -4.67
N LEU A 263 0.46 12.75 -4.75
CA LEU A 263 -0.12 12.19 -5.96
C LEU A 263 -1.52 12.73 -6.25
N GLN A 264 -2.26 13.20 -5.22
CA GLN A 264 -3.60 13.74 -5.39
C GLN A 264 -3.58 15.02 -6.20
N GLY A 265 -4.40 15.08 -7.26
CA GLY A 265 -4.60 16.29 -8.05
C GLY A 265 -5.42 17.35 -7.31
N ARG A 266 -5.25 18.59 -7.69
CA ARG A 266 -6.13 19.69 -7.25
C ARG A 266 -7.41 19.66 -8.06
N LYS A 267 -8.55 19.48 -7.39
CA LYS A 267 -9.86 19.45 -8.02
C LYS A 267 -10.18 20.73 -8.78
N GLU A 268 -10.85 20.59 -9.89
CA GLU A 268 -11.54 21.70 -10.52
C GLU A 268 -12.72 22.12 -9.64
N VAL A 269 -12.88 23.41 -9.41
CA VAL A 269 -13.99 23.97 -8.63
C VAL A 269 -14.80 24.88 -9.50
N VAL A 270 -16.09 24.58 -9.68
CA VAL A 270 -17.05 25.42 -10.37
C VAL A 270 -18.07 25.97 -9.37
N LEU A 271 -18.43 27.23 -9.53
CA LEU A 271 -19.56 27.84 -8.84
C LEU A 271 -20.82 27.50 -9.61
N ALA A 272 -21.69 26.69 -9.03
CA ALA A 272 -22.97 26.30 -9.61
C ALA A 272 -24.10 27.17 -9.04
N GLU A 273 -24.94 27.72 -9.91
CA GLU A 273 -26.19 28.36 -9.54
C GLU A 273 -27.32 27.33 -9.66
N THR A 274 -28.04 27.10 -8.55
CA THR A 274 -29.16 26.15 -8.53
C THR A 274 -30.50 26.86 -8.45
N ASN A 275 -31.51 26.30 -9.12
CA ASN A 275 -32.89 26.75 -9.01
C ASN A 275 -33.54 26.29 -7.68
N ARG A 276 -34.82 26.63 -7.44
CA ARG A 276 -35.56 26.23 -6.23
C ARG A 276 -35.72 24.71 -6.06
N LYS A 277 -35.53 23.92 -7.11
CA LYS A 277 -35.54 22.46 -7.07
C LYS A 277 -34.16 21.87 -6.76
N GLY A 278 -33.12 22.72 -6.65
CA GLY A 278 -31.73 22.30 -6.48
C GLY A 278 -31.04 21.87 -7.78
N GLU A 279 -31.71 22.06 -8.95
CA GLU A 279 -31.11 21.73 -10.25
C GLU A 279 -30.09 22.81 -10.64
N VAL A 280 -28.93 22.43 -11.16
CA VAL A 280 -27.89 23.34 -11.64
C VAL A 280 -28.36 24.01 -12.92
N VAL A 281 -28.38 25.34 -12.95
CA VAL A 281 -28.85 26.14 -14.10
C VAL A 281 -27.71 26.92 -14.77
N ASN A 282 -26.62 27.15 -14.06
CA ASN A 282 -25.43 27.83 -14.59
C ASN A 282 -24.19 27.39 -13.82
N THR A 283 -23.02 27.39 -14.47
CA THR A 283 -21.73 27.09 -13.84
C THR A 283 -20.68 28.13 -14.26
N GLU A 284 -19.82 28.51 -13.32
CA GLU A 284 -18.68 29.40 -13.54
C GLU A 284 -17.41 28.73 -12.97
N LEU A 285 -16.36 28.61 -13.79
CA LEU A 285 -15.08 28.07 -13.34
C LEU A 285 -14.41 29.00 -12.34
N VAL A 286 -14.16 28.54 -11.12
CA VAL A 286 -13.52 29.31 -10.03
C VAL A 286 -12.06 28.90 -9.85
N VAL A 287 -11.79 27.60 -9.87
CA VAL A 287 -10.44 27.04 -9.72
C VAL A 287 -10.24 26.00 -10.80
N PRO A 288 -9.25 26.15 -11.69
CA PRO A 288 -8.95 25.08 -12.65
C PRO A 288 -8.37 23.84 -11.96
N GLY A 289 -8.72 22.68 -12.45
CA GLY A 289 -8.14 21.42 -12.03
C GLY A 289 -6.65 21.32 -12.38
N GLU A 290 -5.87 20.67 -11.55
CA GLU A 290 -4.47 20.36 -11.83
C GLU A 290 -4.18 18.91 -11.50
N THR A 291 -3.46 18.21 -12.38
CA THR A 291 -2.93 16.86 -12.11
C THR A 291 -2.03 16.88 -10.87
N GLY A 292 -2.03 15.79 -10.11
CA GLY A 292 -1.16 15.62 -8.96
C GLY A 292 0.32 15.73 -9.33
N LYS A 293 1.19 15.79 -8.31
CA LYS A 293 2.64 15.82 -8.54
C LYS A 293 3.14 14.42 -8.81
N ASP A 294 4.13 14.33 -9.70
CA ASP A 294 4.76 13.06 -10.04
C ASP A 294 5.81 12.69 -9.00
N ILE A 295 5.99 11.40 -8.76
CA ILE A 295 7.09 10.89 -7.92
C ILE A 295 8.04 10.05 -8.76
N VAL A 296 9.35 10.17 -8.44
CA VAL A 296 10.40 9.37 -9.04
C VAL A 296 10.95 8.43 -7.98
N LEU A 297 10.93 7.13 -8.27
CA LEU A 297 11.42 6.09 -7.39
C LEU A 297 12.95 6.05 -7.34
N THR A 298 13.47 5.39 -6.31
CA THR A 298 14.88 5.01 -6.21
C THR A 298 15.18 3.69 -6.95
N ILE A 299 14.13 2.99 -7.37
CA ILE A 299 14.18 1.68 -8.02
C ILE A 299 14.27 1.85 -9.53
N ASP A 300 15.22 1.16 -10.14
CA ASP A 300 15.28 0.85 -11.56
C ASP A 300 14.40 -0.38 -11.80
N MET A 301 13.38 -0.25 -12.62
CA MET A 301 12.38 -1.31 -12.83
C MET A 301 12.93 -2.50 -13.62
N ASP A 302 13.92 -2.34 -14.46
CA ASP A 302 14.59 -3.43 -15.16
C ASP A 302 15.43 -4.27 -14.19
N PHE A 303 16.18 -3.63 -13.30
CA PHE A 303 16.88 -4.33 -12.22
C PHE A 303 15.92 -5.03 -11.27
N GLN A 304 14.81 -4.37 -10.88
CA GLN A 304 13.77 -4.97 -10.06
C GLN A 304 13.18 -6.23 -10.71
N ALA A 305 12.80 -6.17 -12.00
CA ALA A 305 12.28 -7.30 -12.75
C ALA A 305 13.28 -8.46 -12.81
N LYS A 306 14.57 -8.14 -13.01
CA LYS A 306 15.63 -9.14 -13.03
C LYS A 306 15.81 -9.83 -11.67
N VAL A 307 15.75 -9.07 -10.56
CA VAL A 307 15.79 -9.64 -9.19
C VAL A 307 14.61 -10.58 -8.94
N GLU A 308 13.41 -10.20 -9.36
CA GLU A 308 12.21 -11.04 -9.26
C GLU A 308 12.37 -12.34 -10.07
N GLN A 309 12.85 -12.25 -11.31
CA GLN A 309 13.14 -13.40 -12.16
C GLN A 309 14.19 -14.33 -11.52
N ILE A 310 15.27 -13.78 -10.96
CA ILE A 310 16.30 -14.56 -10.27
C ILE A 310 15.69 -15.37 -9.12
N LEU A 311 14.81 -14.77 -8.32
CA LEU A 311 14.14 -15.47 -7.23
C LEU A 311 13.31 -16.66 -7.74
N GLU A 312 12.52 -16.46 -8.78
CA GLU A 312 11.65 -17.51 -9.36
C GLU A 312 12.47 -18.67 -9.90
N GLU A 313 13.50 -18.39 -10.69
CA GLU A 313 14.38 -19.39 -11.28
C GLU A 313 15.14 -20.18 -10.21
N GLU A 314 15.69 -19.51 -9.19
CA GLU A 314 16.47 -20.19 -8.15
C GLU A 314 15.55 -20.99 -7.20
N ILE A 315 14.33 -20.54 -6.91
CA ILE A 315 13.35 -21.35 -6.18
C ILE A 315 13.04 -22.63 -6.94
N LEU A 316 12.73 -22.55 -8.24
CA LEU A 316 12.43 -23.75 -9.05
C LEU A 316 13.62 -24.70 -9.14
N ARG A 317 14.84 -24.14 -9.35
CA ARG A 317 16.07 -24.92 -9.41
C ARG A 317 16.39 -25.63 -8.09
N ALA A 318 16.28 -24.93 -6.98
CA ALA A 318 16.55 -25.49 -5.66
C ALA A 318 15.53 -26.57 -5.26
N ARG A 319 14.24 -26.39 -5.59
CA ARG A 319 13.19 -27.38 -5.32
C ARG A 319 13.43 -28.76 -5.96
N GLN A 320 14.23 -28.83 -7.02
CA GLN A 320 14.64 -30.10 -7.63
C GLN A 320 15.69 -30.86 -6.79
N GLN A 321 16.33 -30.19 -5.82
CA GLN A 321 17.32 -30.80 -4.95
C GLN A 321 16.66 -31.58 -3.82
N ARG A 322 17.27 -32.69 -3.43
CA ARG A 322 16.77 -33.52 -2.34
C ARG A 322 16.70 -32.74 -1.01
N GLY A 323 15.56 -32.78 -0.38
CA GLY A 323 15.30 -32.12 0.92
C GLY A 323 14.81 -30.68 0.80
N ALA A 324 14.69 -30.12 -0.41
CA ALA A 324 14.21 -28.76 -0.66
C ALA A 324 12.74 -28.72 -1.16
N GLU A 325 12.01 -29.82 -1.05
CA GLU A 325 10.62 -29.93 -1.56
C GLU A 325 9.65 -28.97 -0.83
N SER A 326 9.99 -28.54 0.39
CA SER A 326 9.21 -27.60 1.21
C SER A 326 9.50 -26.13 0.95
N LEU A 327 10.52 -25.83 0.14
CA LEU A 327 10.83 -24.45 -0.24
C LEU A 327 9.66 -23.82 -1.01
N ARG A 328 9.21 -22.62 -0.57
CA ARG A 328 8.10 -21.87 -1.16
C ARG A 328 8.47 -20.45 -1.51
N SER A 329 9.35 -19.82 -0.74
CA SER A 329 9.60 -18.38 -0.86
C SER A 329 11.06 -18.02 -0.71
N ALA A 330 11.42 -16.91 -1.33
CA ALA A 330 12.70 -16.24 -1.14
C ALA A 330 12.51 -14.73 -1.23
N PHE A 331 13.40 -13.99 -0.56
CA PHE A 331 13.36 -12.54 -0.45
C PHE A 331 14.72 -11.94 -0.73
N VAL A 332 14.72 -10.79 -1.41
CA VAL A 332 15.87 -9.93 -1.61
C VAL A 332 15.50 -8.48 -1.27
N VAL A 333 16.36 -7.80 -0.53
CA VAL A 333 16.35 -6.34 -0.43
C VAL A 333 17.75 -5.84 -0.76
N ALA A 334 17.84 -4.92 -1.71
CA ALA A 334 19.06 -4.25 -2.13
C ALA A 334 18.95 -2.75 -1.78
N MET A 335 20.00 -2.19 -1.15
CA MET A 335 20.07 -0.80 -0.71
C MET A 335 21.39 -0.18 -1.15
N GLU A 336 21.37 1.10 -1.48
CA GLU A 336 22.58 1.92 -1.57
C GLU A 336 23.03 2.33 -0.16
N PRO A 337 24.24 1.94 0.31
CA PRO A 337 24.63 2.14 1.69
C PRO A 337 24.74 3.60 2.13
N LYS A 338 25.16 4.49 1.24
CA LYS A 338 25.42 5.90 1.53
C LYS A 338 24.14 6.75 1.63
N THR A 339 23.11 6.40 0.89
CA THR A 339 21.86 7.17 0.80
C THR A 339 20.69 6.52 1.55
N GLY A 340 20.70 5.20 1.68
CA GLY A 340 19.56 4.42 2.14
C GLY A 340 18.52 4.17 1.05
N TYR A 341 18.77 4.54 -0.20
CA TYR A 341 17.86 4.28 -1.31
C TYR A 341 17.71 2.78 -1.53
N ILE A 342 16.48 2.33 -1.65
CA ILE A 342 16.17 0.96 -2.03
C ILE A 342 16.38 0.84 -3.54
N LEU A 343 17.31 -0.03 -3.95
CA LEU A 343 17.64 -0.31 -5.35
C LEU A 343 16.74 -1.40 -5.94
N ALA A 344 16.40 -2.41 -5.12
CA ALA A 344 15.41 -3.43 -5.41
C ALA A 344 14.85 -4.03 -4.12
N MET A 345 13.59 -4.45 -4.17
CA MET A 345 12.92 -5.13 -3.07
C MET A 345 11.97 -6.17 -3.66
N ALA A 346 12.25 -7.45 -3.45
CA ALA A 346 11.47 -8.54 -4.03
C ALA A 346 11.22 -9.66 -3.03
N GLY A 347 10.02 -10.21 -3.08
CA GLY A 347 9.63 -11.45 -2.43
C GLY A 347 8.78 -12.27 -3.40
N ARG A 348 9.10 -13.56 -3.56
CA ARG A 348 8.34 -14.47 -4.41
C ARG A 348 7.88 -15.68 -3.61
N TYR A 349 6.64 -16.06 -3.80
CA TYR A 349 6.04 -17.24 -3.20
C TYR A 349 5.56 -18.18 -4.30
N TYR A 350 6.06 -19.41 -4.29
CA TYR A 350 5.65 -20.46 -5.23
C TYR A 350 4.45 -21.21 -4.67
N ASN A 351 3.32 -21.06 -5.32
CA ASN A 351 2.10 -21.79 -5.01
C ASN A 351 2.17 -23.18 -5.68
N VAL A 352 2.22 -24.24 -4.87
CA VAL A 352 2.39 -25.63 -5.37
C VAL A 352 1.11 -26.18 -6.00
N GLU A 353 -0.04 -25.65 -5.60
CA GLU A 353 -1.34 -26.11 -6.10
C GLU A 353 -1.59 -25.58 -7.51
N THR A 354 -1.25 -24.33 -7.77
CA THR A 354 -1.42 -23.71 -9.09
C THR A 354 -0.18 -23.83 -9.98
N GLY A 355 1.01 -24.02 -9.40
CA GLY A 355 2.28 -24.01 -10.11
C GLY A 355 2.78 -22.61 -10.50
N GLU A 356 2.17 -21.56 -9.94
CA GLU A 356 2.46 -20.17 -10.27
C GLU A 356 3.18 -19.46 -9.13
N PHE A 357 3.85 -18.35 -9.46
CA PHE A 357 4.44 -17.45 -8.49
C PHE A 357 3.49 -16.30 -8.13
N GLU A 358 3.44 -16.01 -6.85
CA GLU A 358 2.73 -14.87 -6.29
C GLU A 358 3.75 -13.82 -5.82
N ASP A 359 3.44 -12.53 -6.04
CA ASP A 359 4.22 -11.43 -5.48
C ASP A 359 4.02 -11.39 -3.96
N PHE A 360 5.10 -11.65 -3.24
CA PHE A 360 5.16 -11.58 -1.79
C PHE A 360 6.16 -10.53 -1.30
N THR A 361 6.38 -9.48 -2.09
CA THR A 361 7.31 -8.38 -1.77
C THR A 361 7.02 -7.70 -0.43
N PRO A 362 5.75 -7.49 0.01
CA PRO A 362 5.47 -7.00 1.35
C PRO A 362 6.06 -7.86 2.48
N GLY A 363 6.29 -9.15 2.26
CA GLY A 363 6.98 -10.04 3.22
C GLY A 363 8.39 -9.59 3.58
N THR A 364 9.01 -8.72 2.79
CA THR A 364 10.34 -8.14 3.07
C THR A 364 10.37 -7.25 4.31
N PHE A 365 9.25 -6.71 4.75
CA PHE A 365 9.13 -5.87 5.95
C PHE A 365 7.99 -6.28 6.90
N THR A 366 7.10 -7.20 6.47
CA THR A 366 5.99 -7.68 7.31
C THR A 366 6.24 -9.04 7.94
N THR A 367 7.24 -9.80 7.44
CA THR A 367 7.53 -11.15 7.92
C THR A 367 8.98 -11.25 8.38
N ALA A 368 9.19 -11.82 9.56
CA ALA A 368 10.50 -11.94 10.18
C ALA A 368 10.91 -13.40 10.37
N TYR A 369 12.19 -13.65 10.20
CA TYR A 369 12.78 -14.99 10.23
C TYR A 369 14.02 -15.05 11.11
N GLU A 370 14.36 -16.24 11.62
CA GLU A 370 15.68 -16.48 12.21
C GLU A 370 16.74 -16.31 11.12
N ALA A 371 17.60 -15.31 11.30
CA ALA A 371 18.62 -14.95 10.31
C ALA A 371 19.89 -15.83 10.41
N GLY A 372 20.03 -16.58 11.50
CA GLY A 372 21.24 -17.37 11.74
C GLY A 372 22.49 -16.51 11.77
N SER A 373 23.60 -17.09 11.33
CA SER A 373 24.92 -16.47 11.41
C SER A 373 25.09 -15.13 10.66
N ALA A 374 24.09 -14.65 9.91
CA ALA A 374 24.16 -13.37 9.23
C ALA A 374 24.37 -12.19 10.23
N VAL A 375 23.82 -12.26 11.43
CA VAL A 375 23.91 -11.18 12.45
C VAL A 375 25.23 -11.16 13.23
N LYS A 376 26.17 -12.07 12.97
CA LYS A 376 27.41 -12.21 13.78
C LYS A 376 28.32 -10.98 13.75
N GLY A 377 28.24 -10.14 12.72
CA GLY A 377 28.93 -8.85 12.72
C GLY A 377 28.49 -7.96 13.87
N ALA A 378 27.17 -7.84 14.09
CA ALA A 378 26.62 -7.07 15.21
C ALA A 378 27.06 -7.67 16.57
N THR A 379 27.14 -9.01 16.68
CA THR A 379 27.61 -9.69 17.90
C THR A 379 29.07 -9.36 18.21
N VAL A 380 29.95 -9.37 17.21
CA VAL A 380 31.38 -9.01 17.38
C VAL A 380 31.50 -7.55 17.81
N LEU A 381 30.79 -6.64 17.13
CA LEU A 381 30.79 -5.22 17.43
C LEU A 381 30.25 -4.92 18.84
N ALA A 382 29.15 -5.57 19.26
CA ALA A 382 28.65 -5.48 20.63
C ALA A 382 29.68 -5.98 21.67
N GLY A 383 30.42 -7.05 21.34
CA GLY A 383 31.51 -7.57 22.17
C GLY A 383 32.65 -6.58 22.35
N PHE A 384 33.05 -5.89 21.28
CA PHE A 384 34.08 -4.85 21.32
C PHE A 384 33.59 -3.63 22.10
N GLN A 385 32.41 -3.13 21.83
CA GLN A 385 31.85 -1.94 22.44
C GLN A 385 31.62 -2.09 23.95
N THR A 386 31.23 -3.28 24.41
CA THR A 386 31.08 -3.57 25.85
C THR A 386 32.40 -3.87 26.54
N GLY A 387 33.50 -4.00 25.80
CA GLY A 387 34.83 -4.31 26.34
C GLY A 387 35.01 -5.77 26.76
N VAL A 388 34.01 -6.66 26.56
CA VAL A 388 34.14 -8.10 26.85
C VAL A 388 35.02 -8.82 25.86
N ARG A 389 35.25 -8.20 24.69
CA ARG A 389 36.22 -8.64 23.67
C ARG A 389 37.11 -7.48 23.26
N LYS A 390 38.41 -7.81 23.03
CA LYS A 390 39.35 -6.90 22.39
C LYS A 390 39.62 -7.33 20.97
N ILE A 391 39.93 -6.38 20.09
CA ILE A 391 40.32 -6.67 18.70
C ILE A 391 41.51 -7.64 18.71
N GLY A 392 41.40 -8.74 17.98
CA GLY A 392 42.40 -9.79 17.89
C GLY A 392 42.46 -10.77 19.08
N GLU A 393 41.60 -10.60 20.07
CA GLU A 393 41.53 -11.53 21.24
C GLU A 393 41.17 -12.95 20.77
N VAL A 394 41.94 -13.93 21.30
CA VAL A 394 41.77 -15.33 20.97
C VAL A 394 40.83 -16.01 21.97
N VAL A 395 39.80 -16.64 21.44
CA VAL A 395 38.85 -17.47 22.21
C VAL A 395 38.97 -18.93 21.70
N ARG A 396 38.90 -19.88 22.60
CA ARG A 396 38.95 -21.31 22.26
C ARG A 396 37.58 -21.78 21.82
N ASP A 397 37.45 -22.18 20.57
CA ASP A 397 36.26 -22.81 19.98
C ASP A 397 36.36 -24.32 20.16
N GLU A 398 35.64 -24.83 21.12
CA GLU A 398 35.49 -26.24 21.46
C GLU A 398 34.05 -26.54 21.92
N PRO A 399 33.58 -27.78 21.87
CA PRO A 399 32.23 -28.11 22.33
C PRO A 399 31.94 -27.64 23.74
N MET A 400 30.80 -26.98 23.92
CA MET A 400 30.35 -26.41 25.21
C MET A 400 29.35 -27.36 25.87
N TYR A 401 29.65 -27.80 27.10
CA TYR A 401 28.80 -28.70 27.90
C TYR A 401 27.98 -27.86 28.87
N LEU A 402 26.68 -27.69 28.59
CA LEU A 402 25.76 -26.95 29.43
C LEU A 402 25.01 -27.84 30.41
N PRO A 403 24.63 -27.36 31.60
CA PRO A 403 23.91 -28.14 32.57
C PRO A 403 22.53 -28.58 32.03
N GLY A 404 22.13 -29.79 32.28
CA GLY A 404 20.85 -30.35 31.86
C GLY A 404 20.74 -30.70 30.36
N MET A 405 21.83 -30.59 29.59
CA MET A 405 21.88 -31.01 28.19
C MET A 405 22.68 -32.32 28.07
N ASN A 406 22.12 -33.30 27.34
CA ASN A 406 22.75 -34.58 27.10
C ASN A 406 23.90 -34.52 26.08
N TYR A 407 23.90 -33.50 25.22
CA TYR A 407 24.89 -33.33 24.18
C TYR A 407 25.45 -31.91 24.24
N PRO A 408 26.75 -31.70 23.92
CA PRO A 408 27.34 -30.39 23.87
C PRO A 408 26.80 -29.63 22.68
N ILE A 409 26.73 -28.28 22.82
CA ILE A 409 26.57 -27.38 21.70
C ILE A 409 27.95 -27.01 21.11
N SER A 410 28.03 -26.82 19.78
CA SER A 410 29.30 -26.57 19.12
C SER A 410 29.14 -25.72 17.86
N SER A 411 30.24 -25.20 17.36
CA SER A 411 30.33 -24.75 15.97
C SER A 411 30.18 -25.95 15.01
N TRP A 412 30.01 -25.69 13.72
CA TRP A 412 29.82 -26.73 12.71
C TRP A 412 31.02 -27.72 12.62
N LYS A 413 32.19 -27.29 13.09
CA LYS A 413 33.37 -28.10 13.38
C LYS A 413 34.13 -27.51 14.55
N VAL A 414 35.03 -28.20 15.16
CA VAL A 414 35.94 -27.68 16.17
C VAL A 414 36.99 -26.80 15.48
N LEU A 415 37.01 -25.51 15.80
CA LEU A 415 37.90 -24.52 15.15
C LEU A 415 39.19 -24.26 15.94
N GLY A 416 39.26 -24.70 17.21
CA GLY A 416 40.40 -24.46 18.09
C GLY A 416 40.52 -23.00 18.52
N ASN A 417 41.69 -22.43 18.46
CA ASN A 417 41.91 -21.03 18.79
C ASN A 417 41.48 -20.11 17.67
N VAL A 418 40.51 -19.24 17.91
CA VAL A 418 39.97 -18.27 16.93
C VAL A 418 39.97 -16.87 17.53
N ASN A 419 40.40 -15.90 16.75
CA ASN A 419 40.15 -14.50 17.02
C ASN A 419 38.85 -14.04 16.31
N ASP A 420 38.48 -12.79 16.45
CA ASP A 420 37.31 -12.17 15.83
C ASP A 420 37.23 -12.38 14.31
N LEU A 421 38.32 -12.18 13.57
CA LEU A 421 38.37 -12.38 12.11
C LEU A 421 38.12 -13.84 11.75
N ARG A 422 38.83 -14.77 12.41
CA ARG A 422 38.66 -16.21 12.16
C ARG A 422 37.28 -16.69 12.58
N ALA A 423 36.72 -16.10 13.64
CA ALA A 423 35.36 -16.39 14.10
C ALA A 423 34.29 -15.95 13.08
N LEU A 424 34.46 -14.80 12.42
CA LEU A 424 33.59 -14.36 11.31
C LEU A 424 33.79 -15.22 10.08
N GLU A 425 35.05 -15.37 9.63
CA GLU A 425 35.44 -16.15 8.43
C GLU A 425 34.89 -17.57 8.46
N GLN A 426 35.09 -18.29 9.58
CA GLN A 426 34.67 -19.69 9.74
C GLN A 426 33.32 -19.82 10.46
N SER A 427 32.64 -18.69 10.72
CA SER A 427 31.32 -18.65 11.34
C SER A 427 31.26 -19.39 12.69
N SER A 428 32.23 -19.13 13.63
CA SER A 428 32.25 -19.73 14.96
C SER A 428 30.98 -19.39 15.76
N ASN A 429 30.25 -20.41 16.22
CA ASN A 429 29.13 -20.22 17.15
C ASN A 429 29.65 -19.99 18.58
N VAL A 430 30.67 -20.76 18.96
CA VAL A 430 31.23 -20.75 20.32
C VAL A 430 31.79 -19.37 20.68
N TYR A 431 32.49 -18.71 19.73
CA TYR A 431 32.97 -17.34 19.92
C TYR A 431 31.81 -16.41 20.27
N MET A 432 30.72 -16.47 19.49
CA MET A 432 29.55 -15.60 19.64
C MET A 432 28.80 -15.89 20.95
N TRP A 433 28.58 -17.17 21.27
CA TRP A 433 27.93 -17.54 22.52
C TRP A 433 28.70 -17.05 23.75
N LYS A 434 30.01 -17.30 23.82
CA LYS A 434 30.86 -16.80 24.91
C LYS A 434 30.83 -15.29 25.02
N THR A 435 30.85 -14.59 23.87
CA THR A 435 30.74 -13.11 23.83
C THR A 435 29.43 -12.63 24.43
N VAL A 436 28.27 -13.18 24.00
CA VAL A 436 26.95 -12.77 24.54
C VAL A 436 26.80 -13.12 26.01
N ILE A 437 27.24 -14.34 26.43
CA ILE A 437 27.24 -14.74 27.84
C ILE A 437 28.00 -13.73 28.69
N GLU A 438 29.17 -13.28 28.25
CA GLU A 438 30.01 -12.30 28.99
C GLU A 438 29.41 -10.91 28.95
N ILE A 439 28.76 -10.46 27.83
CA ILE A 439 28.02 -9.18 27.81
C ILE A 439 26.90 -9.20 28.87
N MET A 440 26.25 -10.35 29.06
CA MET A 440 25.22 -10.50 30.08
C MET A 440 25.75 -10.70 31.48
N GLY A 441 27.09 -10.63 31.67
CA GLY A 441 27.77 -10.74 33.00
C GLY A 441 28.00 -12.18 33.47
N GLY A 442 27.75 -13.16 32.60
CA GLY A 442 27.99 -14.56 32.89
C GLY A 442 29.38 -15.05 32.47
N ARG A 443 29.66 -16.32 32.70
CA ARG A 443 30.91 -16.98 32.27
C ARG A 443 30.64 -18.45 31.94
N TYR A 444 31.17 -18.93 30.82
CA TYR A 444 31.11 -20.34 30.51
C TYR A 444 32.14 -21.15 31.36
N VAL A 445 31.63 -22.12 32.08
CA VAL A 445 32.41 -23.20 32.75
C VAL A 445 31.68 -24.50 32.42
N PRO A 446 32.40 -25.59 31.99
CA PRO A 446 31.77 -26.85 31.63
C PRO A 446 30.87 -27.39 32.76
N TYR A 447 29.67 -27.84 32.38
CA TYR A 447 28.67 -28.43 33.29
C TYR A 447 28.13 -27.53 34.40
N ARG A 448 28.48 -26.21 34.41
CA ARG A 448 27.96 -25.23 35.36
C ARG A 448 27.00 -24.27 34.74
N SER A 449 26.13 -23.70 35.58
CA SER A 449 25.26 -22.61 35.16
C SER A 449 26.10 -21.46 34.55
N LEU A 450 25.59 -20.86 33.50
CA LEU A 450 26.23 -19.74 32.79
C LEU A 450 26.31 -18.47 33.66
N GLY A 451 25.42 -18.35 34.67
CA GLY A 451 25.44 -17.29 35.69
C GLY A 451 25.19 -15.87 35.13
N TYR A 452 24.65 -15.75 33.94
CA TYR A 452 24.33 -14.45 33.38
C TYR A 452 23.03 -13.87 33.95
N ASP A 453 22.96 -12.53 33.95
CA ASP A 453 21.77 -11.78 34.28
C ASP A 453 20.83 -11.70 33.05
N PRO A 454 19.62 -12.29 33.10
CA PRO A 454 18.69 -12.28 31.97
C PRO A 454 18.27 -10.88 31.53
N GLU A 455 18.20 -9.89 32.42
CA GLU A 455 17.83 -8.51 32.09
C GLU A 455 18.84 -7.84 31.15
N LYS A 456 20.08 -8.26 31.17
CA LYS A 456 21.16 -7.75 30.32
C LYS A 456 21.03 -8.17 28.84
N ILE A 457 20.07 -9.04 28.49
CA ILE A 457 19.73 -9.28 27.09
C ILE A 457 19.33 -7.98 26.39
N ASN A 458 18.73 -7.03 27.13
CA ASN A 458 18.35 -5.73 26.60
C ASN A 458 19.56 -4.88 26.17
N LEU A 459 20.73 -5.09 26.77
CA LEU A 459 21.96 -4.44 26.33
C LEU A 459 22.44 -5.00 24.97
N VAL A 460 22.33 -6.30 24.76
CA VAL A 460 22.65 -6.92 23.46
C VAL A 460 21.68 -6.42 22.38
N ARG A 461 20.38 -6.40 22.70
CA ARG A 461 19.32 -5.88 21.79
C ARG A 461 19.49 -4.38 21.52
N TYR A 462 19.95 -3.60 22.47
CA TYR A 462 20.29 -2.19 22.28
C TYR A 462 21.35 -2.00 21.19
N TYR A 463 22.45 -2.76 21.26
CA TYR A 463 23.49 -2.68 20.23
C TYR A 463 23.00 -3.20 18.87
N PHE A 464 22.18 -4.25 18.86
CA PHE A 464 21.58 -4.75 17.60
C PHE A 464 20.62 -3.72 16.98
N ALA A 465 19.85 -3.02 17.80
CA ALA A 465 18.92 -1.97 17.36
C ALA A 465 19.61 -0.78 16.70
N GLN A 466 20.85 -0.48 17.07
CA GLN A 466 21.63 0.59 16.42
C GLN A 466 21.88 0.29 14.94
N PHE A 467 21.87 -0.97 14.55
CA PHE A 467 21.97 -1.42 13.15
C PHE A 467 20.61 -1.60 12.47
N GLY A 468 19.50 -1.39 13.17
CA GLY A 468 18.15 -1.63 12.66
C GLY A 468 17.55 -3.00 12.99
N LEU A 469 18.29 -3.89 13.67
CA LEU A 469 17.80 -5.22 14.05
C LEU A 469 16.85 -5.16 15.25
N GLY A 470 15.63 -5.70 15.08
CA GLY A 470 14.61 -5.76 16.13
C GLY A 470 13.88 -4.43 16.42
N VAL A 471 13.97 -3.47 15.52
CA VAL A 471 13.27 -2.17 15.54
C VAL A 471 12.77 -1.82 14.15
N PRO A 472 11.74 -0.94 13.99
CA PRO A 472 11.33 -0.45 12.68
C PRO A 472 12.49 0.22 11.94
N THR A 473 12.58 -0.01 10.63
CA THR A 473 13.64 0.55 9.79
C THR A 473 13.40 2.00 9.40
N GLY A 474 12.13 2.44 9.46
CA GLY A 474 11.71 3.77 9.07
C GLY A 474 11.31 3.89 7.60
N ILE A 475 11.04 2.79 6.89
CA ILE A 475 10.56 2.80 5.50
C ILE A 475 9.22 3.54 5.34
N GLY A 476 8.42 3.63 6.42
CA GLY A 476 7.20 4.43 6.47
C GLY A 476 5.90 3.66 6.25
N PHE A 477 5.95 2.37 5.98
CA PHE A 477 4.73 1.56 5.85
C PHE A 477 4.13 1.22 7.21
N SER A 478 2.83 1.39 7.35
CA SER A 478 2.10 1.23 8.63
C SER A 478 2.11 -0.20 9.18
N ASN A 479 2.31 -1.20 8.33
CA ASN A 479 2.34 -2.62 8.68
C ASN A 479 3.78 -3.20 8.79
N GLU A 480 4.80 -2.34 8.90
CA GLU A 480 6.17 -2.77 9.15
C GLU A 480 6.28 -3.46 10.52
N THR A 481 6.88 -4.65 10.58
CA THR A 481 7.15 -5.36 11.83
C THR A 481 8.58 -5.19 12.31
N ALA A 482 8.74 -5.04 13.62
CA ALA A 482 10.07 -5.04 14.26
C ALA A 482 10.66 -6.46 14.43
N GLY A 483 9.94 -7.51 14.02
CA GLY A 483 10.30 -8.89 14.31
C GLY A 483 9.84 -9.35 15.69
N VAL A 484 10.19 -10.58 16.05
CA VAL A 484 9.78 -11.23 17.32
C VAL A 484 10.99 -11.39 18.24
N LYS A 485 10.85 -10.93 19.47
CA LYS A 485 11.86 -11.10 20.52
C LYS A 485 11.64 -12.42 21.25
N GLY A 486 12.65 -13.29 21.25
CA GLY A 486 12.62 -14.52 22.02
C GLY A 486 12.61 -14.27 23.53
N THR A 487 11.86 -15.09 24.28
CA THR A 487 11.61 -14.91 25.72
C THR A 487 12.20 -16.02 26.59
N ASP A 488 12.71 -17.11 25.98
CA ASP A 488 13.35 -18.18 26.78
C ASP A 488 14.71 -17.74 27.29
N HIS A 489 14.73 -17.27 28.54
CA HIS A 489 15.94 -16.76 29.19
C HIS A 489 17.09 -17.79 29.27
N ARG A 490 16.82 -19.12 29.19
CA ARG A 490 17.86 -20.15 29.20
C ARG A 490 18.64 -20.20 27.89
N SER A 491 18.09 -19.65 26.83
CA SER A 491 18.66 -19.66 25.48
C SER A 491 19.07 -18.26 24.97
N TYR A 492 19.09 -17.23 25.81
CA TYR A 492 19.40 -15.85 25.42
C TYR A 492 20.76 -15.70 24.72
N TYR A 493 21.75 -16.52 25.04
CA TYR A 493 23.04 -16.54 24.33
C TYR A 493 22.91 -16.85 22.82
N GLN A 494 21.81 -17.48 22.41
CA GLN A 494 21.53 -17.81 21.00
C GLN A 494 21.29 -16.58 20.12
N ILE A 495 20.96 -15.40 20.72
CA ILE A 495 20.82 -14.15 19.95
C ILE A 495 22.10 -13.85 19.17
N GLY A 496 23.29 -14.17 19.73
CA GLY A 496 24.57 -13.93 19.08
C GLY A 496 24.81 -14.68 17.78
N ILE A 497 24.00 -15.69 17.49
CA ILE A 497 24.05 -16.46 16.25
C ILE A 497 22.74 -16.37 15.46
N GLY A 498 21.83 -15.45 15.83
CA GLY A 498 20.57 -15.20 15.11
C GLY A 498 19.53 -16.31 15.21
N GLN A 499 19.48 -17.02 16.35
CA GLN A 499 18.56 -18.15 16.58
C GLN A 499 17.53 -17.90 17.70
N LEU A 500 17.45 -16.69 18.22
CA LEU A 500 16.54 -16.31 19.31
C LEU A 500 15.50 -15.29 18.85
N ASP A 501 15.97 -14.15 18.35
CA ASP A 501 15.13 -13.10 17.83
C ASP A 501 15.01 -13.25 16.30
N THR A 502 13.88 -12.84 15.73
CA THR A 502 13.65 -12.87 14.28
C THR A 502 13.76 -11.48 13.68
N TYR A 503 14.20 -11.41 12.44
CA TYR A 503 14.43 -10.15 11.71
C TYR A 503 13.83 -10.22 10.32
N THR A 504 13.34 -9.07 9.84
CA THR A 504 12.83 -8.95 8.48
C THR A 504 13.98 -8.83 7.45
N PRO A 505 13.76 -9.18 6.17
CA PRO A 505 14.75 -8.95 5.12
C PRO A 505 15.25 -7.51 5.04
N ILE A 506 14.39 -6.51 5.17
CA ILE A 506 14.80 -5.10 5.14
C ILE A 506 15.64 -4.69 6.37
N GLN A 507 15.36 -5.24 7.55
CA GLN A 507 16.22 -5.01 8.73
C GLN A 507 17.62 -5.55 8.50
N LEU A 508 17.75 -6.73 7.87
CA LEU A 508 19.05 -7.31 7.55
C LEU A 508 19.78 -6.52 6.47
N ALA A 509 19.07 -5.98 5.48
CA ALA A 509 19.65 -5.09 4.47
C ALA A 509 20.15 -3.79 5.11
N GLN A 510 19.35 -3.16 5.98
CA GLN A 510 19.74 -1.96 6.72
C GLN A 510 20.94 -2.23 7.65
N TYR A 511 20.97 -3.38 8.30
CA TYR A 511 22.09 -3.80 9.15
C TYR A 511 23.39 -3.89 8.37
N VAL A 512 23.42 -4.64 7.26
CA VAL A 512 24.64 -4.80 6.48
C VAL A 512 25.02 -3.50 5.77
N SER A 513 24.05 -2.71 5.33
CA SER A 513 24.25 -1.36 4.80
C SER A 513 24.90 -0.43 5.83
N THR A 514 24.49 -0.50 7.11
CA THR A 514 25.10 0.28 8.19
C THR A 514 26.57 -0.10 8.41
N ILE A 515 26.91 -1.39 8.36
CA ILE A 515 28.33 -1.83 8.43
C ILE A 515 29.10 -1.32 7.22
N ALA A 516 28.57 -1.50 6.00
CA ALA A 516 29.19 -1.05 4.76
C ALA A 516 29.44 0.47 4.75
N ASN A 517 28.52 1.25 5.33
CA ASN A 517 28.56 2.72 5.42
C ASN A 517 29.32 3.26 6.64
N GLY A 518 30.29 2.55 7.18
CA GLY A 518 31.12 3.04 8.29
C GLY A 518 30.33 3.32 9.57
N GLY A 519 29.22 2.61 9.80
CA GLY A 519 28.40 2.72 11.00
C GLY A 519 27.27 3.77 10.92
N TYR A 520 27.03 4.41 9.79
CA TYR A 520 25.89 5.30 9.60
C TYR A 520 24.67 4.50 9.15
N ARG A 521 23.63 4.48 10.00
CA ARG A 521 22.36 3.84 9.69
C ARG A 521 21.45 4.81 8.93
N MET A 522 21.21 4.52 7.67
CA MET A 522 20.38 5.33 6.80
C MET A 522 18.91 4.88 6.85
N LYS A 523 17.99 5.84 6.68
CA LYS A 523 16.57 5.57 6.50
C LYS A 523 16.34 4.93 5.13
N PRO A 524 15.67 3.76 5.02
CA PRO A 524 15.27 3.23 3.72
C PRO A 524 14.29 4.17 3.02
N GLN A 525 14.53 4.48 1.75
CA GLN A 525 13.70 5.36 0.93
C GLN A 525 13.41 4.71 -0.41
N LEU A 526 12.15 4.84 -0.88
CA LEU A 526 11.68 4.33 -2.17
C LEU A 526 11.44 5.44 -3.19
N VAL A 527 11.39 6.69 -2.75
CA VAL A 527 11.19 7.86 -3.60
C VAL A 527 12.39 8.78 -3.46
N LYS A 528 12.96 9.22 -4.58
CA LYS A 528 14.08 10.17 -4.60
C LYS A 528 13.67 11.58 -4.95
N GLU A 529 12.57 11.77 -5.73
CA GLU A 529 12.17 13.10 -6.20
C GLU A 529 10.65 13.25 -6.25
N ILE A 530 10.20 14.49 -6.04
CA ILE A 530 8.85 14.96 -6.33
C ILE A 530 8.95 16.00 -7.44
N ARG A 531 8.14 15.87 -8.49
CA ARG A 531 8.18 16.71 -9.68
C ARG A 531 6.81 17.27 -10.05
N GLU A 532 6.77 18.37 -10.76
CA GLU A 532 5.55 18.80 -11.43
C GLU A 532 5.14 17.78 -12.48
N HIS A 533 3.84 17.64 -12.69
CA HIS A 533 3.35 16.84 -13.80
C HIS A 533 3.68 17.50 -15.14
N ASN A 534 4.15 16.69 -16.10
CA ASN A 534 4.42 17.15 -17.47
C ASN A 534 3.26 16.77 -18.40
N PRO A 535 2.40 17.71 -18.81
CA PRO A 535 1.24 17.41 -19.65
C PRO A 535 1.60 16.92 -21.07
N ASN A 536 2.86 17.14 -21.51
CA ASN A 536 3.31 16.69 -22.82
C ASN A 536 3.71 15.20 -22.86
N GLY A 537 3.86 14.58 -21.70
CA GLY A 537 4.12 13.14 -21.60
C GLY A 537 5.56 12.67 -21.84
N ASP A 538 6.49 13.57 -22.10
CA ASP A 538 7.91 13.26 -22.43
C ASP A 538 8.78 13.16 -21.16
N GLY A 539 8.37 12.31 -20.20
CA GLY A 539 9.03 12.17 -18.90
C GLY A 539 8.49 13.13 -17.85
N PRO A 540 9.03 13.09 -16.61
CA PRO A 540 8.55 13.93 -15.50
C PRO A 540 8.86 15.40 -15.71
N GLY A 541 8.04 16.28 -15.13
CA GLY A 541 8.20 17.72 -15.23
C GLY A 541 9.32 18.30 -14.35
N ARG A 542 9.22 19.59 -14.04
CA ARG A 542 10.21 20.31 -13.25
C ARG A 542 10.36 19.72 -11.85
N LEU A 543 11.61 19.57 -11.38
CA LEU A 543 11.92 19.16 -10.02
C LEU A 543 11.36 20.15 -8.99
N LEU A 544 10.58 19.64 -8.04
CA LEU A 544 10.04 20.42 -6.91
C LEU A 544 10.82 20.14 -5.62
N HIS A 545 11.11 18.86 -5.36
CA HIS A 545 11.78 18.44 -4.14
C HIS A 545 12.62 17.19 -4.38
N THR A 546 13.82 17.15 -3.79
CA THR A 546 14.66 15.94 -3.70
C THR A 546 14.51 15.38 -2.30
N MET A 547 14.30 14.08 -2.20
CA MET A 547 14.25 13.38 -0.92
C MET A 547 15.68 13.09 -0.46
N ASP A 548 16.24 14.01 0.33
CA ASP A 548 17.62 13.88 0.82
C ASP A 548 17.82 12.60 1.65
N PRO A 549 19.04 12.00 1.59
CA PRO A 549 19.41 10.90 2.47
C PRO A 549 19.28 11.27 3.95
N VAL A 550 18.64 10.41 4.74
CA VAL A 550 18.39 10.65 6.16
C VAL A 550 19.20 9.68 7.02
N VAL A 551 20.13 10.20 7.83
CA VAL A 551 20.85 9.44 8.85
C VAL A 551 19.93 9.27 10.06
N LEU A 552 19.57 8.04 10.40
CA LEU A 552 18.77 7.72 11.60
C LEU A 552 19.64 7.77 12.87
N ASN A 553 20.81 7.17 12.80
CA ASN A 553 21.84 7.23 13.83
C ASN A 553 23.22 6.83 13.28
N ARG A 554 24.26 7.17 13.99
CA ARG A 554 25.56 6.52 13.91
C ARG A 554 25.69 5.53 15.06
N VAL A 555 26.24 4.34 14.82
CA VAL A 555 26.49 3.36 15.89
C VAL A 555 27.58 3.85 16.85
N ASP A 556 27.53 3.41 18.10
CA ASP A 556 28.48 3.84 19.14
C ASP A 556 29.90 3.29 18.96
N MET A 557 30.11 2.35 18.01
CA MET A 557 31.39 1.70 17.75
C MET A 557 32.37 2.66 17.04
N THR A 558 33.68 2.46 17.30
CA THR A 558 34.73 3.22 16.62
C THR A 558 34.92 2.75 15.17
N ASP A 559 35.53 3.62 14.35
CA ASP A 559 35.85 3.27 12.95
C ASP A 559 36.71 2.01 12.86
N GLU A 560 37.71 1.86 13.74
CA GLU A 560 38.58 0.67 13.81
C GLU A 560 37.76 -0.62 14.06
N MET A 561 36.76 -0.57 14.92
CA MET A 561 35.89 -1.74 15.18
C MET A 561 35.05 -2.09 13.95
N ILE A 562 34.51 -1.08 13.26
CA ILE A 562 33.69 -1.27 12.03
C ILE A 562 34.58 -1.85 10.93
N GLU A 563 35.71 -1.20 10.64
CA GLU A 563 36.67 -1.67 9.61
C GLU A 563 37.13 -3.11 9.88
N ARG A 564 37.31 -3.45 11.15
CA ARG A 564 37.67 -4.81 11.55
C ARG A 564 36.62 -5.84 11.16
N VAL A 565 35.34 -5.52 11.35
CA VAL A 565 34.23 -6.40 10.96
C VAL A 565 34.05 -6.40 9.45
N GLN A 566 34.19 -5.26 8.77
CA GLN A 566 34.20 -5.19 7.30
C GLN A 566 35.26 -6.12 6.71
N TYR A 567 36.50 -6.08 7.23
CA TYR A 567 37.54 -7.01 6.79
C TYR A 567 37.21 -8.47 7.11
N GLY A 568 36.58 -8.75 8.26
CA GLY A 568 36.05 -10.07 8.60
C GLY A 568 35.04 -10.57 7.58
N PHE A 569 34.14 -9.69 7.08
CA PHE A 569 33.14 -9.99 6.05
C PHE A 569 33.81 -10.25 4.68
N TRP A 570 34.85 -9.51 4.36
CA TRP A 570 35.66 -9.78 3.16
C TRP A 570 36.32 -11.17 3.22
N LEU A 571 36.89 -11.56 4.38
CA LEU A 571 37.43 -12.91 4.57
C LEU A 571 36.38 -14.02 4.41
N VAL A 572 35.13 -13.78 4.86
CA VAL A 572 34.04 -14.73 4.67
C VAL A 572 33.83 -15.08 3.19
N THR A 573 33.81 -14.07 2.31
CA THR A 573 33.53 -14.23 0.88
C THR A 573 34.76 -14.72 0.10
N HIS A 574 35.97 -14.50 0.59
CA HIS A 574 37.22 -14.87 -0.12
C HIS A 574 37.81 -16.19 0.33
N SER A 575 37.85 -16.48 1.62
CA SER A 575 38.47 -17.69 2.17
C SER A 575 37.57 -18.49 3.13
N GLY A 576 36.42 -17.89 3.51
CA GLY A 576 35.54 -18.45 4.51
C GLY A 576 34.33 -19.23 3.97
N THR A 577 33.21 -19.12 4.69
CA THR A 577 31.97 -19.86 4.38
C THR A 577 31.28 -19.40 3.10
N GLY A 578 31.57 -18.17 2.61
CA GLY A 578 31.07 -17.59 1.37
C GLY A 578 32.05 -17.61 0.20
N ARG A 579 33.11 -18.41 0.26
CA ARG A 579 34.21 -18.45 -0.72
C ARG A 579 33.80 -18.72 -2.18
N THR A 580 32.57 -19.10 -2.43
CA THR A 580 32.00 -19.22 -3.78
C THR A 580 31.95 -17.88 -4.51
N MET A 581 32.12 -16.76 -3.80
CA MET A 581 32.22 -15.41 -4.36
C MET A 581 33.65 -14.88 -4.52
N ALA A 582 34.68 -15.66 -4.18
CA ALA A 582 36.07 -15.19 -4.12
C ALA A 582 36.64 -14.63 -5.44
N ASN A 583 36.11 -15.11 -6.56
CA ASN A 583 36.57 -14.71 -7.89
C ASN A 583 35.62 -13.74 -8.59
N GLU A 584 34.63 -13.23 -7.89
CA GLU A 584 33.67 -12.27 -8.47
C GLU A 584 34.34 -10.89 -8.63
N PRO A 585 34.23 -10.25 -9.82
CA PRO A 585 34.99 -9.04 -10.14
C PRO A 585 34.57 -7.81 -9.33
N TYR A 586 33.38 -7.84 -8.70
CA TYR A 586 32.86 -6.77 -7.88
C TYR A 586 33.35 -6.79 -6.42
N ASN A 587 34.35 -7.62 -6.07
CA ASN A 587 35.00 -7.70 -4.76
C ASN A 587 34.03 -7.63 -3.56
N PRO A 588 33.18 -8.65 -3.35
CA PRO A 588 32.13 -8.60 -2.34
C PRO A 588 32.65 -8.85 -0.93
N ALA A 589 31.95 -8.29 0.07
CA ALA A 589 32.09 -8.65 1.48
C ALA A 589 30.72 -9.02 2.07
N GLY A 590 30.66 -9.98 2.99
CA GLY A 590 29.37 -10.38 3.54
C GLY A 590 29.44 -11.50 4.55
N LYS A 591 28.27 -11.98 4.97
CA LYS A 591 28.13 -13.06 5.96
C LYS A 591 27.01 -14.01 5.55
N THR A 592 27.36 -15.29 5.48
CA THR A 592 26.39 -16.39 5.30
C THR A 592 25.65 -16.68 6.59
N GLY A 593 24.39 -17.06 6.50
CA GLY A 593 23.59 -17.52 7.61
C GLY A 593 22.88 -18.83 7.33
N THR A 594 22.75 -19.64 8.37
CA THR A 594 21.94 -20.84 8.42
C THR A 594 21.29 -20.86 9.79
N ALA A 595 19.98 -20.93 9.83
CA ALA A 595 19.21 -20.99 11.06
C ALA A 595 18.26 -22.19 11.03
N GLN A 596 18.12 -22.88 12.15
CA GLN A 596 17.05 -23.86 12.28
C GLN A 596 15.72 -23.14 12.45
N THR A 597 14.69 -23.60 11.76
CA THR A 597 13.31 -23.13 11.98
C THR A 597 12.82 -23.48 13.38
N GLY A 598 11.81 -22.78 13.89
CA GLY A 598 11.26 -23.02 15.22
C GLY A 598 10.82 -24.47 15.47
N ASP A 599 10.34 -25.18 14.43
CA ASP A 599 10.01 -26.61 14.48
C ASP A 599 11.21 -27.55 14.33
N ARG A 600 12.40 -27.00 14.08
CA ARG A 600 13.68 -27.71 13.87
C ARG A 600 13.70 -28.74 12.72
N LYS A 601 12.73 -28.67 11.81
CA LYS A 601 12.64 -29.57 10.65
C LYS A 601 13.36 -29.06 9.43
N HIS A 602 13.54 -27.75 9.33
CA HIS A 602 14.14 -27.09 8.17
C HIS A 602 15.22 -26.10 8.59
N TYR A 603 15.96 -25.65 7.60
CA TYR A 603 16.86 -24.51 7.72
C TYR A 603 16.32 -23.33 6.91
N ASN A 604 16.34 -22.14 7.52
CA ASN A 604 16.37 -20.89 6.81
C ASN A 604 17.81 -20.62 6.36
N LEU A 605 18.00 -20.24 5.10
CA LEU A 605 19.29 -19.84 4.58
C LEU A 605 19.28 -18.34 4.33
N SER A 606 20.34 -17.66 4.73
CA SER A 606 20.47 -16.23 4.55
C SER A 606 21.86 -15.84 4.04
N PHE A 607 21.93 -14.66 3.43
CA PHE A 607 23.18 -13.96 3.14
C PHE A 607 22.94 -12.47 3.34
N VAL A 608 23.89 -11.79 3.93
CA VAL A 608 23.96 -10.34 3.96
C VAL A 608 25.34 -9.93 3.47
N GLY A 609 25.40 -8.95 2.58
CA GLY A 609 26.68 -8.53 2.03
C GLY A 609 26.56 -7.25 1.23
N TYR A 610 27.70 -6.74 0.81
CA TYR A 610 27.81 -5.51 0.02
C TYR A 610 28.97 -5.61 -0.97
N ALA A 611 28.93 -4.77 -1.97
CA ALA A 611 29.96 -4.68 -2.99
C ALA A 611 30.04 -3.26 -3.59
N PRO A 612 31.22 -2.82 -4.06
CA PRO A 612 32.54 -3.37 -3.75
C PRO A 612 32.91 -3.22 -2.27
N TYR A 613 33.91 -3.99 -1.80
CA TYR A 613 34.39 -3.89 -0.42
C TYR A 613 34.95 -2.50 -0.09
N GLU A 614 35.72 -1.91 -1.00
CA GLU A 614 36.42 -0.64 -0.79
C GLU A 614 35.49 0.59 -0.87
N ASP A 615 34.50 0.55 -1.77
CA ASP A 615 33.55 1.64 -2.00
C ASP A 615 32.13 1.06 -2.24
N PRO A 616 31.41 0.70 -1.18
CA PRO A 616 30.14 0.03 -1.29
C PRO A 616 29.10 0.83 -2.07
N GLN A 617 28.61 0.26 -3.17
CA GLN A 617 27.55 0.80 -4.02
C GLN A 617 26.21 0.12 -3.78
N ILE A 618 26.24 -1.16 -3.43
CA ILE A 618 25.06 -1.97 -3.15
C ILE A 618 25.27 -2.84 -1.92
N ALA A 619 24.30 -2.87 -1.01
CA ALA A 619 24.21 -3.81 0.09
C ALA A 619 22.94 -4.65 -0.07
N ILE A 620 23.04 -5.96 0.11
CA ILE A 620 21.92 -6.88 -0.07
C ILE A 620 21.67 -7.73 1.16
N SER A 621 20.40 -8.07 1.39
CA SER A 621 19.98 -9.20 2.20
C SER A 621 19.23 -10.20 1.36
N VAL A 622 19.55 -11.47 1.52
CA VAL A 622 18.83 -12.59 0.93
C VAL A 622 18.36 -13.50 2.06
N ILE A 623 17.08 -13.84 2.09
CA ILE A 623 16.50 -14.81 3.03
C ILE A 623 15.68 -15.81 2.24
N VAL A 624 15.94 -17.10 2.51
CA VAL A 624 15.22 -18.23 1.95
C VAL A 624 14.68 -19.08 3.10
N PRO A 625 13.43 -18.86 3.52
CA PRO A 625 12.81 -19.61 4.59
C PRO A 625 12.53 -21.07 4.19
N ASN A 626 12.67 -21.99 5.13
CA ASN A 626 12.43 -23.41 4.91
C ASN A 626 13.17 -23.96 3.68
N ALA A 627 14.35 -23.44 3.40
CA ALA A 627 15.10 -23.70 2.17
C ALA A 627 15.38 -25.19 1.97
N VAL A 628 15.69 -25.92 3.06
CA VAL A 628 16.05 -27.33 3.00
C VAL A 628 15.76 -28.02 4.34
N LYS A 629 15.42 -29.31 4.31
CA LYS A 629 15.24 -30.13 5.52
C LYS A 629 16.53 -30.25 6.32
N THR A 630 16.40 -30.33 7.64
CA THR A 630 17.53 -30.54 8.56
C THR A 630 18.32 -31.78 8.15
N GLY A 631 19.64 -31.65 8.08
CA GLY A 631 20.56 -32.68 7.61
C GLY A 631 20.86 -32.69 6.10
N HIS A 632 20.26 -31.76 5.36
CA HIS A 632 20.57 -31.47 3.96
C HIS A 632 21.20 -30.07 3.82
N SER A 633 21.77 -29.78 2.65
CA SER A 633 22.39 -28.48 2.32
C SER A 633 21.85 -27.95 1.00
N SER A 634 21.84 -26.64 0.86
CA SER A 634 21.55 -25.91 -0.38
C SER A 634 22.42 -24.67 -0.44
N SER A 635 22.72 -24.20 -1.63
CA SER A 635 23.47 -22.95 -1.90
C SER A 635 22.57 -21.80 -2.40
N ILE A 636 21.26 -21.98 -2.41
CA ILE A 636 20.29 -21.07 -3.02
C ILE A 636 20.50 -19.61 -2.60
N ASN A 637 20.75 -19.34 -1.31
CA ASN A 637 21.01 -18.00 -0.81
C ASN A 637 22.28 -17.38 -1.45
N MET A 638 23.32 -18.16 -1.69
CA MET A 638 24.55 -17.71 -2.34
C MET A 638 24.37 -17.54 -3.85
N ASP A 639 23.61 -18.45 -4.48
CA ASP A 639 23.33 -18.40 -5.92
C ASP A 639 22.48 -17.17 -6.26
N ILE A 640 21.43 -16.90 -5.48
CA ILE A 640 20.64 -15.66 -5.60
C ILE A 640 21.55 -14.43 -5.42
N SER A 641 22.36 -14.41 -4.35
CA SER A 641 23.20 -13.26 -4.03
C SER A 641 24.21 -12.95 -5.14
N LYS A 642 24.85 -13.97 -5.71
CA LYS A 642 25.79 -13.82 -6.83
C LYS A 642 25.09 -13.22 -8.05
N ARG A 643 23.94 -13.76 -8.43
CA ARG A 643 23.19 -13.30 -9.59
C ARG A 643 22.69 -11.87 -9.41
N VAL A 644 22.21 -11.50 -8.21
CA VAL A 644 21.78 -10.13 -7.90
C VAL A 644 22.93 -9.14 -8.02
N PHE A 645 24.11 -9.44 -7.45
CA PHE A 645 25.29 -8.57 -7.62
C PHE A 645 25.73 -8.49 -9.08
N ARG A 646 25.81 -9.62 -9.80
CA ARG A 646 26.19 -9.64 -11.23
C ARG A 646 25.24 -8.78 -12.07
N SER A 647 23.94 -8.91 -11.83
CA SER A 647 22.93 -8.11 -12.52
C SER A 647 23.10 -6.61 -12.25
N PHE A 648 23.36 -6.21 -11.00
CA PHE A 648 23.59 -4.81 -10.64
C PHE A 648 24.83 -4.22 -11.33
N PHE A 649 25.91 -4.98 -11.44
CA PHE A 649 27.15 -4.54 -12.10
C PHE A 649 27.18 -4.78 -13.62
N GLY A 650 26.07 -5.20 -14.23
CA GLY A 650 26.00 -5.46 -15.66
C GLY A 650 26.94 -6.57 -16.14
N ILE A 651 27.21 -7.57 -15.31
CA ILE A 651 28.07 -8.70 -15.61
C ILE A 651 27.19 -9.86 -16.09
N ASP A 652 27.45 -10.36 -17.29
CA ASP A 652 26.73 -11.50 -17.85
C ASP A 652 26.76 -12.74 -16.93
N GLU A 653 25.66 -13.52 -16.98
CA GLU A 653 25.48 -14.73 -16.17
C GLU A 653 26.35 -15.90 -16.64
#